data_f09f6a360640e1b50d43b76e0413f6cc
#
_entry.id   f09f6a360640e1b50d43b76e0413f6cc
#
_cell.length_a   1.000
_cell.length_b   1.000
_cell.length_c   1.000
_cell.angle_alpha   90.00
_cell.angle_beta   90.00
_cell.angle_gamma   90.00
#
_symmetry.space_group_name_H-M   'P 1'
#
loop_
_entity.id
_entity.type
_entity.pdbx_description
1 polymer ?
#
loop_
_entity_poly.entity_id
_entity_poly.type
_entity_poly.pdbx_seq_one_letter_code
_entity_poly.pdbx_strand_id
1 'polypeptide(L)'
;MVIVKTTVRRDVLTLPAAEPGPENPLPPLLPLRNVHTTLDARDKEGLPRDMARQLGYEPLGDPLPTRVLDGYGRERTETALDVIVVENARLRATVLPGYGGRVHSLLHKPTGRELLYRNPVLQPAAFALNGAWVSGGIEWNIGATGHTTLSCAPVHAARVTAPDGGEMLRLWEWERLRDLPFQVDLWLPEDSDFLHVGVRVRNPHERSAPVYWWSNIAVPEERRVLAPADEAWRFAYTGGLRKVAVPEFEGVDRSYPARSQYPADYFYDVPDGARRWIAALDDEGNGLVQTSTDLPRGRKLFLWGTAAGGRRWQEWLTEPGTGGYAEIQSGLARTQLEHVRLDPEAEFSWLESYGPLSAPADRVHGDWAGAREEAEARLAEALPREAVDAAYEAWLAAADTEPGEVLATGSGWGALEVLRAEYKLPGTPFPESTLGPEQTPWLELLRTGAVPEPRKVTPPGPTLVAPHWRDMLETAPARPLAEYHLGIAQWHAGDRAQAVRSWERGLELAPSRWPLLRCLAVADRAEGNAERAADRYAEAFDDLCQERRDDGLVWTAATATLAREAITALLAAERTEAARAVWSRLGETTRAEGRFRLLEAQLLYAERDMAGVRAVFESGFEVADLREGAETLGELWSAATGEEVPTRYDFRMRPEEG
;
A
#
# COMPACT_ATOMS: atom_id res chain seq x y z
N MET A 1 -9.08 2.84 -44.43
CA MET A 1 -8.96 3.10 -42.98
C MET A 1 -7.49 2.90 -42.66
N VAL A 2 -6.80 3.90 -42.18
CA VAL A 2 -5.41 3.73 -41.71
C VAL A 2 -5.50 2.94 -40.40
N ILE A 3 -4.99 1.73 -40.40
CA ILE A 3 -4.90 0.92 -39.18
C ILE A 3 -3.90 1.63 -38.25
N VAL A 4 -4.38 2.12 -37.12
CA VAL A 4 -3.54 2.75 -36.10
C VAL A 4 -3.06 1.66 -35.15
N LYS A 5 -1.81 1.23 -35.34
CA LYS A 5 -1.19 0.22 -34.46
C LYS A 5 -1.13 0.72 -33.03
N THR A 6 -1.26 -0.20 -32.08
CA THR A 6 -1.01 0.07 -30.67
C THR A 6 0.43 0.53 -30.47
N THR A 7 0.60 1.58 -29.68
CA THR A 7 1.91 2.15 -29.36
C THR A 7 2.11 2.18 -27.84
N VAL A 8 3.34 1.90 -27.41
CA VAL A 8 3.82 2.07 -26.05
C VAL A 8 4.95 3.10 -26.07
N ARG A 9 4.75 4.25 -25.47
CA ARG A 9 5.73 5.35 -25.52
C ARG A 9 5.88 6.07 -24.20
N ARG A 10 7.06 6.65 -23.97
CA ARG A 10 7.27 7.62 -22.89
C ARG A 10 6.54 8.91 -23.19
N ASP A 11 6.04 9.56 -22.16
CA ASP A 11 5.39 10.86 -22.20
C ASP A 11 5.61 11.58 -20.85
N VAL A 12 5.12 12.80 -20.73
CA VAL A 12 5.19 13.59 -19.50
C VAL A 12 3.79 14.06 -19.12
N LEU A 13 3.42 13.83 -17.87
CA LEU A 13 2.19 14.35 -17.27
C LEU A 13 2.54 15.41 -16.24
N THR A 14 2.02 16.63 -16.44
CA THR A 14 2.20 17.71 -15.46
C THR A 14 0.94 17.86 -14.63
N LEU A 15 1.07 17.80 -13.30
CA LEU A 15 -0.03 18.04 -12.35
C LEU A 15 0.54 18.45 -10.97
N PRO A 16 -0.29 19.07 -10.12
CA PRO A 16 0.11 19.37 -8.75
C PRO A 16 0.42 18.10 -7.97
N ALA A 17 1.63 17.97 -7.46
CA ALA A 17 2.08 16.83 -6.70
C ALA A 17 2.84 17.24 -5.43
N ALA A 18 2.64 16.50 -4.35
CA ALA A 18 3.54 16.50 -3.20
C ALA A 18 4.48 15.30 -3.35
N GLU A 19 5.76 15.52 -3.14
CA GLU A 19 6.75 14.45 -3.21
C GLU A 19 6.55 13.45 -2.05
N PRO A 20 6.75 12.15 -2.25
CA PRO A 20 6.70 11.15 -1.16
C PRO A 20 7.74 11.38 -0.07
N GLY A 21 8.76 12.17 -0.34
CA GLY A 21 9.86 12.42 0.58
C GLY A 21 10.78 11.21 0.77
N PRO A 22 11.81 11.34 1.63
CA PRO A 22 12.71 10.25 1.93
C PRO A 22 12.04 9.19 2.81
N GLU A 23 12.53 7.97 2.70
CA GLU A 23 12.18 6.90 3.64
C GLU A 23 12.64 7.24 5.06
N ASN A 24 11.86 6.81 6.04
CA ASN A 24 12.23 6.90 7.44
C ASN A 24 13.48 6.03 7.70
N PRO A 25 14.56 6.59 8.26
CA PRO A 25 15.80 5.84 8.46
C PRO A 25 15.71 4.79 9.56
N LEU A 26 14.66 4.77 10.38
CA LEU A 26 14.48 3.78 11.44
C LEU A 26 13.64 2.59 10.94
N PRO A 27 14.03 1.34 11.28
CA PRO A 27 13.27 0.17 10.89
C PRO A 27 11.93 0.10 11.64
N PRO A 28 10.83 -0.28 10.96
CA PRO A 28 9.52 -0.40 11.58
C PRO A 28 9.38 -1.70 12.40
N LEU A 29 9.86 -1.68 13.64
CA LEU A 29 9.88 -2.85 14.53
C LEU A 29 8.58 -3.05 15.32
N LEU A 30 7.71 -2.06 15.38
CA LEU A 30 6.42 -2.18 16.07
C LEU A 30 5.43 -2.92 15.16
N PRO A 31 4.54 -3.74 15.75
CA PRO A 31 3.57 -4.49 14.97
C PRO A 31 2.62 -3.56 14.22
N LEU A 32 2.26 -3.96 13.00
CA LEU A 32 1.17 -3.34 12.27
C LEU A 32 -0.15 -3.54 13.05
N ARG A 33 -0.99 -2.51 13.10
CA ARG A 33 -2.40 -2.71 13.41
C ARG A 33 -3.03 -3.44 12.23
N ASN A 34 -3.23 -4.75 12.40
CA ASN A 34 -3.71 -5.61 11.34
C ASN A 34 -5.06 -6.21 11.77
N VAL A 35 -6.06 -6.13 10.89
CA VAL A 35 -7.37 -6.75 11.09
C VAL A 35 -7.28 -8.27 11.34
N HIS A 36 -6.26 -8.93 10.82
CA HIS A 36 -6.01 -10.35 11.08
C HIS A 36 -5.75 -10.68 12.55
N THR A 37 -5.26 -9.74 13.34
CA THR A 37 -5.04 -9.95 14.78
C THR A 37 -6.32 -9.96 15.59
N THR A 38 -7.43 -9.52 15.00
CA THR A 38 -8.76 -9.53 15.62
C THR A 38 -9.60 -10.74 15.22
N LEU A 39 -9.12 -11.55 14.25
CA LEU A 39 -9.80 -12.77 13.81
C LEU A 39 -9.52 -13.92 14.75
N ASP A 40 -10.58 -14.60 15.21
CA ASP A 40 -10.48 -15.78 16.06
C ASP A 40 -11.04 -17.05 15.36
N ALA A 41 -11.05 -18.15 16.08
CA ALA A 41 -11.58 -19.41 15.55
C ALA A 41 -13.07 -19.34 15.21
N ARG A 42 -13.85 -18.47 15.89
CA ARG A 42 -15.29 -18.31 15.68
C ARG A 42 -15.57 -17.62 14.36
N ASP A 43 -14.68 -16.68 13.94
CA ASP A 43 -14.79 -16.01 12.65
C ASP A 43 -14.69 -16.98 11.46
N LYS A 44 -14.12 -18.17 11.68
CA LYS A 44 -13.96 -19.22 10.68
C LYS A 44 -15.09 -20.23 10.65
N GLU A 45 -15.97 -20.20 11.65
CA GLU A 45 -17.11 -21.11 11.73
C GLU A 45 -18.13 -20.83 10.63
N GLY A 46 -18.55 -21.87 9.91
CA GLY A 46 -19.55 -21.76 8.84
C GLY A 46 -19.04 -21.18 7.52
N LEU A 47 -17.75 -20.79 7.43
CA LEU A 47 -17.16 -20.34 6.18
C LEU A 47 -16.89 -21.50 5.21
N PRO A 48 -16.87 -21.25 3.88
CA PRO A 48 -16.33 -22.19 2.92
C PRO A 48 -14.94 -22.68 3.33
N ARG A 49 -14.66 -23.97 3.14
CA ARG A 49 -13.44 -24.61 3.65
C ARG A 49 -12.13 -23.96 3.16
N ASP A 50 -12.08 -23.54 1.90
CA ASP A 50 -10.95 -22.84 1.32
C ASP A 50 -10.77 -21.46 1.96
N MET A 51 -11.85 -20.70 2.11
CA MET A 51 -11.85 -19.39 2.77
C MET A 51 -11.37 -19.49 4.22
N ALA A 52 -11.89 -20.46 5.00
CA ALA A 52 -11.47 -20.68 6.38
C ALA A 52 -9.97 -20.99 6.53
N ARG A 53 -9.36 -21.64 5.52
CA ARG A 53 -7.91 -21.92 5.49
C ARG A 53 -7.08 -20.70 5.12
N GLN A 54 -7.58 -19.87 4.22
CA GLN A 54 -6.89 -18.69 3.67
C GLN A 54 -7.00 -17.49 4.60
N LEU A 55 -8.07 -17.42 5.38
CA LEU A 55 -8.35 -16.34 6.33
C LEU A 55 -7.25 -16.28 7.40
N GLY A 56 -6.47 -15.18 7.38
CA GLY A 56 -5.34 -15.01 8.28
C GLY A 56 -4.20 -16.02 8.08
N TYR A 57 -4.07 -16.59 6.87
CA TYR A 57 -2.93 -17.46 6.55
C TYR A 57 -1.64 -16.65 6.46
N GLU A 58 -0.69 -16.95 7.34
CA GLU A 58 0.59 -16.23 7.49
C GLU A 58 0.41 -14.69 7.43
N PRO A 59 -0.30 -14.10 8.41
CA PRO A 59 -0.52 -12.66 8.44
C PRO A 59 0.81 -11.94 8.63
N LEU A 60 0.92 -10.72 8.09
CA LEU A 60 2.12 -9.91 8.24
C LEU A 60 2.17 -9.31 9.65
N GLY A 61 3.29 -9.47 10.35
CA GLY A 61 3.51 -8.91 11.69
C GLY A 61 4.00 -7.47 11.68
N ASP A 62 4.82 -7.12 10.71
CA ASP A 62 5.44 -5.82 10.51
C ASP A 62 5.71 -5.58 9.00
N PRO A 63 6.01 -4.36 8.55
CA PRO A 63 6.27 -4.08 7.15
C PRO A 63 7.75 -4.29 6.73
N LEU A 64 8.57 -4.95 7.56
CA LEU A 64 9.95 -5.31 7.18
C LEU A 64 9.95 -6.26 5.96
N PRO A 65 10.93 -6.14 5.08
CA PRO A 65 12.13 -5.31 5.10
C PRO A 65 11.95 -3.89 4.55
N THR A 66 10.73 -3.44 4.29
CA THR A 66 10.49 -2.08 3.78
C THR A 66 10.63 -1.04 4.90
N ARG A 67 10.90 0.20 4.52
CA ARG A 67 10.91 1.33 5.43
C ARG A 67 9.64 2.14 5.30
N VAL A 68 9.30 2.86 6.35
CA VAL A 68 8.14 3.76 6.32
C VAL A 68 8.46 4.97 5.44
N LEU A 69 7.52 5.31 4.57
CA LEU A 69 7.49 6.54 3.79
C LEU A 69 6.56 7.52 4.50
N ASP A 70 7.11 8.38 5.34
CA ASP A 70 6.37 9.39 6.12
C ASP A 70 6.97 10.80 6.02
N GLY A 71 7.91 10.98 5.08
CA GLY A 71 8.62 12.24 4.86
C GLY A 71 7.89 13.27 4.01
N TYR A 72 6.66 13.00 3.55
CA TYR A 72 5.89 13.88 2.69
C TYR A 72 5.13 14.97 3.47
N GLY A 73 4.87 16.07 2.76
CA GLY A 73 4.05 17.18 3.23
C GLY A 73 2.70 17.28 2.51
N ARG A 74 2.05 18.44 2.70
CA ARG A 74 0.78 18.78 2.04
C ARG A 74 0.95 19.83 0.95
N GLU A 75 2.11 20.44 0.85
CA GLU A 75 2.41 21.40 -0.20
C GLU A 75 2.60 20.68 -1.53
N ARG A 76 1.82 21.07 -2.52
CA ARG A 76 1.90 20.55 -3.89
C ARG A 76 2.47 21.61 -4.81
N THR A 77 3.32 21.18 -5.73
CA THR A 77 3.85 22.01 -6.80
C THR A 77 3.55 21.38 -8.15
N GLU A 78 3.44 22.20 -9.19
CA GLU A 78 3.34 21.71 -10.57
C GLU A 78 4.57 20.85 -10.88
N THR A 79 4.37 19.56 -11.03
CA THR A 79 5.44 18.56 -11.20
C THR A 79 5.27 17.84 -12.52
N ALA A 80 6.33 17.78 -13.29
CA ALA A 80 6.42 16.97 -14.51
C ALA A 80 6.78 15.53 -14.12
N LEU A 81 5.87 14.62 -14.36
CA LEU A 81 6.00 13.19 -14.03
C LEU A 81 6.26 12.40 -15.30
N ASP A 82 7.25 11.52 -15.26
CA ASP A 82 7.46 10.55 -16.32
C ASP A 82 6.30 9.54 -16.35
N VAL A 83 5.66 9.41 -17.51
CA VAL A 83 4.58 8.45 -17.72
C VAL A 83 4.86 7.58 -18.94
N ILE A 84 4.18 6.43 -18.98
CA ILE A 84 4.15 5.57 -20.16
C ILE A 84 2.72 5.54 -20.67
N VAL A 85 2.54 5.82 -21.97
CA VAL A 85 1.24 5.79 -22.61
C VAL A 85 1.14 4.53 -23.46
N VAL A 86 0.07 3.74 -23.22
CA VAL A 86 -0.34 2.61 -24.05
C VAL A 86 -1.61 3.02 -24.79
N GLU A 87 -1.55 3.09 -26.10
CA GLU A 87 -2.61 3.72 -26.90
C GLU A 87 -2.86 3.00 -28.23
N ASN A 88 -4.15 2.78 -28.54
CA ASN A 88 -4.63 2.39 -29.86
C ASN A 88 -5.63 3.44 -30.42
N ALA A 89 -6.41 3.10 -31.45
CA ALA A 89 -7.41 3.99 -32.00
C ALA A 89 -8.56 4.32 -31.01
N ARG A 90 -8.81 3.47 -30.01
CA ARG A 90 -9.99 3.50 -29.17
C ARG A 90 -9.72 3.84 -27.70
N LEU A 91 -8.63 3.34 -27.12
CA LEU A 91 -8.25 3.56 -25.74
C LEU A 91 -6.88 4.23 -25.62
N ARG A 92 -6.73 5.00 -24.57
CA ARG A 92 -5.46 5.54 -24.11
C ARG A 92 -5.31 5.32 -22.62
N ALA A 93 -4.36 4.48 -22.20
CA ALA A 93 -3.97 4.30 -20.82
C ALA A 93 -2.70 5.11 -20.51
N THR A 94 -2.71 5.86 -19.41
CA THR A 94 -1.55 6.62 -18.91
C THR A 94 -1.04 5.96 -17.64
N VAL A 95 0.19 5.48 -17.63
CA VAL A 95 0.78 4.68 -16.55
C VAL A 95 1.89 5.46 -15.87
N LEU A 96 1.91 5.44 -14.53
CA LEU A 96 2.91 6.08 -13.67
C LEU A 96 3.92 5.02 -13.16
N PRO A 97 5.05 4.80 -13.83
CA PRO A 97 6.02 3.78 -13.41
C PRO A 97 6.69 4.12 -12.06
N GLY A 98 6.79 5.40 -11.70
CA GLY A 98 7.30 5.88 -10.41
C GLY A 98 6.35 5.68 -9.22
N TYR A 99 5.12 5.27 -9.48
CA TYR A 99 4.06 5.07 -8.48
C TYR A 99 3.45 3.66 -8.60
N GLY A 100 4.28 2.65 -8.49
CA GLY A 100 3.87 1.23 -8.52
C GLY A 100 3.33 0.75 -9.87
N GLY A 101 3.57 1.50 -10.97
CA GLY A 101 2.99 1.17 -12.27
C GLY A 101 1.49 1.44 -12.36
N ARG A 102 0.95 2.32 -11.53
CA ARG A 102 -0.47 2.72 -11.49
C ARG A 102 -0.96 3.21 -12.84
N VAL A 103 -2.14 2.76 -13.28
CA VAL A 103 -2.85 3.35 -14.42
C VAL A 103 -3.61 4.57 -13.92
N HIS A 104 -3.10 5.76 -14.19
CA HIS A 104 -3.68 7.03 -13.74
C HIS A 104 -4.94 7.43 -14.50
N SER A 105 -5.01 7.09 -15.79
CA SER A 105 -6.10 7.45 -16.70
C SER A 105 -6.35 6.33 -17.69
N LEU A 106 -7.62 6.06 -17.98
CA LEU A 106 -8.07 5.16 -19.05
C LEU A 106 -9.14 5.88 -19.86
N LEU A 107 -8.73 6.59 -20.90
CA LEU A 107 -9.60 7.40 -21.75
C LEU A 107 -10.17 6.56 -22.90
N HIS A 108 -11.49 6.47 -22.99
CA HIS A 108 -12.18 5.94 -24.19
C HIS A 108 -12.33 7.05 -25.24
N LYS A 109 -11.50 7.01 -26.26
CA LYS A 109 -11.37 8.09 -27.26
C LYS A 109 -12.62 8.34 -28.09
N PRO A 110 -13.38 7.31 -28.54
CA PRO A 110 -14.60 7.53 -29.32
C PRO A 110 -15.68 8.31 -28.62
N THR A 111 -15.79 8.20 -27.28
CA THR A 111 -16.78 8.93 -26.48
C THR A 111 -16.17 10.13 -25.74
N GLY A 112 -14.83 10.24 -25.70
CA GLY A 112 -14.13 11.23 -24.90
C GLY A 112 -14.29 11.04 -23.37
N ARG A 113 -14.76 9.85 -22.92
CA ARG A 113 -15.02 9.58 -21.50
C ARG A 113 -13.80 9.04 -20.79
N GLU A 114 -13.47 9.62 -19.64
CA GLU A 114 -12.57 9.01 -18.66
C GLU A 114 -13.31 7.90 -17.92
N LEU A 115 -12.78 6.69 -17.97
CA LEU A 115 -13.43 5.52 -17.38
C LEU A 115 -13.18 5.42 -15.87
N LEU A 116 -12.05 5.95 -15.40
CA LEU A 116 -11.61 5.91 -14.01
C LEU A 116 -11.95 7.21 -13.27
N TYR A 117 -11.86 7.20 -11.95
CA TYR A 117 -11.66 8.43 -11.21
C TYR A 117 -10.19 8.81 -11.33
N ARG A 118 -9.93 9.83 -12.14
CA ARG A 118 -8.61 10.43 -12.32
C ARG A 118 -8.41 11.53 -11.29
N ASN A 119 -7.61 11.28 -10.26
CA ASN A 119 -7.29 12.30 -9.28
C ASN A 119 -6.48 13.43 -9.97
N PRO A 120 -6.90 14.71 -9.87
CA PRO A 120 -6.19 15.83 -10.49
C PRO A 120 -4.85 16.16 -9.81
N VAL A 121 -4.54 15.52 -8.67
CA VAL A 121 -3.31 15.73 -7.91
C VAL A 121 -2.68 14.42 -7.48
N LEU A 122 -1.39 14.42 -7.18
CA LEU A 122 -0.74 13.36 -6.41
C LEU A 122 -0.47 13.86 -4.99
N GLN A 123 -1.30 13.43 -4.04
CA GLN A 123 -1.16 13.74 -2.63
C GLN A 123 -0.92 12.46 -1.84
N PRO A 124 0.31 12.22 -1.35
CA PRO A 124 0.58 11.10 -0.46
C PRO A 124 -0.20 11.21 0.85
N ALA A 125 -0.69 10.07 1.33
CA ALA A 125 -1.36 9.91 2.62
C ALA A 125 -1.00 8.54 3.22
N ALA A 126 -1.17 8.35 4.53
CA ALA A 126 -0.71 7.14 5.23
C ALA A 126 -1.71 5.98 5.14
N PHE A 127 -1.89 5.42 3.95
CA PHE A 127 -2.79 4.29 3.68
C PHE A 127 -2.04 3.00 3.34
N ALA A 128 -0.87 3.09 2.66
CA ALA A 128 -0.07 1.91 2.36
C ALA A 128 0.49 1.25 3.64
N LEU A 129 0.88 -0.02 3.53
CA LEU A 129 1.51 -0.77 4.64
C LEU A 129 2.75 -0.06 5.19
N ASN A 130 3.52 0.58 4.32
CA ASN A 130 4.69 1.38 4.68
C ASN A 130 4.44 2.91 4.70
N GLY A 131 3.20 3.37 4.72
CA GLY A 131 2.85 4.79 4.83
C GLY A 131 2.32 5.37 3.53
N ALA A 132 3.15 6.06 2.75
CA ALA A 132 2.74 6.84 1.59
C ALA A 132 1.96 6.04 0.54
N TRP A 133 0.79 6.54 0.20
CA TRP A 133 -0.12 6.05 -0.82
C TRP A 133 -0.78 7.23 -1.53
N VAL A 134 -1.10 7.09 -2.80
CA VAL A 134 -1.84 8.08 -3.58
C VAL A 134 -3.13 7.48 -4.13
N SER A 135 -4.21 8.26 -4.16
CA SER A 135 -5.52 7.82 -4.61
C SER A 135 -5.73 8.00 -6.11
N GLY A 136 -6.74 7.30 -6.66
CA GLY A 136 -7.19 7.41 -8.05
C GLY A 136 -6.56 6.38 -8.98
N GLY A 137 -7.20 6.16 -10.14
CA GLY A 137 -6.71 5.24 -11.16
C GLY A 137 -6.87 3.76 -10.80
N ILE A 138 -5.96 2.91 -11.33
CA ILE A 138 -5.88 1.48 -11.00
C ILE A 138 -4.54 1.20 -10.32
N GLU A 139 -4.58 0.59 -9.15
CA GLU A 139 -3.44 0.20 -8.33
C GLU A 139 -3.31 -1.33 -8.25
N TRP A 140 -2.09 -1.84 -8.21
CA TRP A 140 -1.76 -3.25 -8.09
C TRP A 140 -1.34 -3.58 -6.66
N ASN A 141 -2.29 -4.04 -5.83
CA ASN A 141 -2.02 -4.37 -4.42
C ASN A 141 -1.49 -5.79 -4.29
N ILE A 142 -0.20 -5.91 -4.07
CA ILE A 142 0.51 -7.16 -3.79
C ILE A 142 1.22 -7.07 -2.44
N GLY A 143 1.47 -8.21 -1.80
CA GLY A 143 2.24 -8.36 -0.55
C GLY A 143 1.40 -8.85 0.60
N ALA A 144 0.58 -8.01 1.20
CA ALA A 144 -0.32 -8.37 2.28
C ALA A 144 -1.56 -7.47 2.30
N THR A 145 -2.52 -7.76 3.17
CA THR A 145 -3.77 -7.00 3.32
C THR A 145 -3.52 -5.50 3.44
N GLY A 146 -4.11 -4.74 2.55
CA GLY A 146 -3.99 -3.29 2.44
C GLY A 146 -3.34 -2.83 1.13
N HIS A 147 -2.98 -1.55 1.06
CA HIS A 147 -2.31 -1.00 -0.10
C HIS A 147 -0.84 -1.40 -0.14
N THR A 148 -0.33 -1.64 -1.35
CA THR A 148 1.04 -2.10 -1.57
C THR A 148 2.10 -1.10 -1.07
N THR A 149 3.23 -1.62 -0.62
CA THR A 149 4.43 -0.80 -0.30
C THR A 149 5.05 -0.14 -1.54
N LEU A 150 4.61 -0.53 -2.73
CA LEU A 150 5.08 0.03 -4.01
C LEU A 150 4.24 1.22 -4.49
N SER A 151 3.18 1.63 -3.78
CA SER A 151 2.27 2.70 -4.22
C SER A 151 2.98 4.02 -4.57
N CYS A 152 4.06 4.35 -3.86
CA CYS A 152 4.92 5.51 -4.12
C CYS A 152 6.37 5.11 -4.43
N ALA A 153 6.58 3.95 -5.07
CA ALA A 153 7.88 3.44 -5.44
C ALA A 153 7.96 3.10 -6.94
N PRO A 154 9.14 3.20 -7.55
CA PRO A 154 9.31 2.86 -8.95
C PRO A 154 9.24 1.34 -9.17
N VAL A 155 8.78 0.96 -10.36
CA VAL A 155 8.84 -0.42 -10.87
C VAL A 155 9.60 -0.44 -12.20
N HIS A 156 10.17 -1.58 -12.53
CA HIS A 156 10.72 -1.80 -13.87
C HIS A 156 9.61 -1.74 -14.91
N ALA A 157 9.90 -1.13 -16.05
CA ALA A 157 8.98 -1.07 -17.17
C ALA A 157 9.73 -1.22 -18.50
N ALA A 158 9.16 -1.97 -19.42
CA ALA A 158 9.72 -2.15 -20.75
C ALA A 158 8.64 -2.38 -21.80
N ARG A 159 9.00 -2.10 -23.05
CA ARG A 159 8.24 -2.49 -24.22
C ARG A 159 8.50 -3.96 -24.54
N VAL A 160 7.44 -4.72 -24.77
CA VAL A 160 7.51 -6.15 -25.13
C VAL A 160 6.65 -6.37 -26.37
N THR A 161 7.01 -7.35 -27.19
CA THR A 161 6.17 -7.79 -28.31
C THR A 161 4.87 -8.41 -27.76
N ALA A 162 3.73 -7.88 -28.19
CA ALA A 162 2.42 -8.39 -27.80
C ALA A 162 2.05 -9.68 -28.56
N PRO A 163 1.06 -10.44 -28.08
CA PRO A 163 0.61 -11.67 -28.75
C PRO A 163 0.17 -11.49 -30.22
N ASP A 164 -0.37 -10.33 -30.55
CA ASP A 164 -0.80 -9.95 -31.91
C ASP A 164 0.34 -9.39 -32.79
N GLY A 165 1.57 -9.38 -32.26
CA GLY A 165 2.75 -8.82 -32.94
C GLY A 165 2.87 -7.29 -32.82
N GLY A 166 1.97 -6.63 -32.08
CA GLY A 166 2.05 -5.24 -31.70
C GLY A 166 2.97 -5.00 -30.50
N GLU A 167 2.71 -3.93 -29.77
CA GLU A 167 3.46 -3.57 -28.54
C GLU A 167 2.58 -3.74 -27.31
N MET A 168 3.15 -4.24 -26.20
CA MET A 168 2.57 -4.17 -24.87
C MET A 168 3.58 -3.61 -23.87
N LEU A 169 3.07 -3.06 -22.79
CA LEU A 169 3.87 -2.58 -21.67
C LEU A 169 3.98 -3.67 -20.63
N ARG A 170 5.20 -4.06 -20.28
CA ARG A 170 5.50 -4.93 -19.13
C ARG A 170 6.01 -4.11 -17.97
N LEU A 171 5.40 -4.34 -16.81
CA LEU A 171 5.85 -3.87 -15.50
C LEU A 171 6.28 -5.08 -14.67
N TRP A 172 7.35 -4.96 -13.88
CA TRP A 172 7.74 -6.01 -12.93
C TRP A 172 8.55 -5.43 -11.78
N GLU A 173 8.50 -6.10 -10.64
CA GLU A 173 9.33 -5.78 -9.48
C GLU A 173 9.43 -6.99 -8.55
N TRP A 174 10.32 -6.90 -7.56
CA TRP A 174 10.45 -7.84 -6.45
C TRP A 174 9.66 -7.33 -5.25
N GLU A 175 8.54 -8.01 -4.94
CA GLU A 175 7.75 -7.68 -3.76
C GLU A 175 8.47 -8.17 -2.51
N ARG A 176 8.87 -7.25 -1.64
CA ARG A 176 9.84 -7.49 -0.56
C ARG A 176 9.24 -8.08 0.71
N LEU A 177 7.93 -7.88 0.96
CA LEU A 177 7.27 -8.38 2.18
C LEU A 177 7.11 -9.91 2.15
N ARG A 178 6.86 -10.45 0.96
CA ARG A 178 6.69 -11.89 0.71
C ARG A 178 7.85 -12.51 -0.03
N ASP A 179 8.78 -11.69 -0.48
CA ASP A 179 9.97 -12.12 -1.22
C ASP A 179 9.60 -12.80 -2.55
N LEU A 180 8.69 -12.18 -3.31
CA LEU A 180 8.13 -12.73 -4.54
C LEU A 180 8.26 -11.76 -5.73
N PRO A 181 8.82 -12.20 -6.87
CA PRO A 181 8.75 -11.43 -8.10
C PRO A 181 7.36 -11.49 -8.72
N PHE A 182 6.91 -10.36 -9.25
CA PHE A 182 5.66 -10.25 -9.99
C PHE A 182 5.82 -9.52 -11.33
N GLN A 183 4.86 -9.74 -12.21
CA GLN A 183 4.78 -9.17 -13.55
C GLN A 183 3.35 -8.70 -13.80
N VAL A 184 3.22 -7.53 -14.45
CA VAL A 184 1.95 -6.97 -14.93
C VAL A 184 2.17 -6.51 -16.36
N ASP A 185 1.48 -7.13 -17.32
CA ASP A 185 1.55 -6.78 -18.72
C ASP A 185 0.28 -6.06 -19.16
N LEU A 186 0.39 -4.83 -19.64
CA LEU A 186 -0.71 -4.05 -20.18
C LEU A 186 -0.71 -4.23 -21.70
N TRP A 187 -1.65 -5.01 -22.19
CA TRP A 187 -1.83 -5.33 -23.61
C TRP A 187 -3.14 -4.73 -24.11
N LEU A 188 -3.02 -3.86 -25.10
CA LEU A 188 -4.14 -3.22 -25.75
C LEU A 188 -4.14 -3.66 -27.23
N PRO A 189 -4.95 -4.68 -27.61
CA PRO A 189 -5.02 -5.13 -29.01
C PRO A 189 -5.45 -4.00 -29.94
N GLU A 190 -5.03 -4.09 -31.21
CA GLU A 190 -5.42 -3.13 -32.23
C GLU A 190 -6.96 -3.08 -32.36
N ASP A 191 -7.52 -1.88 -32.40
CA ASP A 191 -8.98 -1.62 -32.44
C ASP A 191 -9.82 -2.17 -31.27
N SER A 192 -9.21 -2.67 -30.19
CA SER A 192 -9.93 -3.11 -28.98
C SER A 192 -10.40 -1.93 -28.13
N ASP A 193 -11.63 -2.06 -27.59
CA ASP A 193 -12.14 -1.20 -26.52
C ASP A 193 -11.73 -1.68 -25.11
N PHE A 194 -10.98 -2.80 -25.01
CA PHE A 194 -10.58 -3.39 -23.74
C PHE A 194 -9.06 -3.43 -23.62
N LEU A 195 -8.57 -2.88 -22.52
CA LEU A 195 -7.21 -3.07 -22.04
C LEU A 195 -7.13 -4.40 -21.31
N HIS A 196 -6.36 -5.34 -21.81
CA HIS A 196 -6.04 -6.60 -21.13
C HIS A 196 -4.84 -6.40 -20.22
N VAL A 197 -4.94 -6.93 -19.01
CA VAL A 197 -3.87 -6.89 -18.00
C VAL A 197 -3.56 -8.30 -17.58
N GLY A 198 -2.46 -8.82 -18.10
CA GLY A 198 -1.92 -10.12 -17.69
C GLY A 198 -1.10 -9.97 -16.43
N VAL A 199 -1.39 -10.78 -15.41
CA VAL A 199 -0.69 -10.76 -14.13
C VAL A 199 -0.07 -12.10 -13.84
N ARG A 200 1.18 -12.09 -13.37
CA ARG A 200 1.90 -13.28 -12.93
C ARG A 200 2.65 -13.01 -11.64
N VAL A 201 2.46 -13.89 -10.64
CA VAL A 201 3.20 -13.91 -9.38
C VAL A 201 3.93 -15.23 -9.30
N ARG A 202 5.24 -15.20 -9.11
CA ARG A 202 6.09 -16.41 -9.05
C ARG A 202 6.61 -16.63 -7.65
N ASN A 203 6.69 -17.89 -7.26
CA ASN A 203 7.40 -18.31 -6.06
C ASN A 203 8.68 -19.08 -6.48
N PRO A 204 9.85 -18.41 -6.52
CA PRO A 204 11.08 -19.08 -6.92
C PRO A 204 11.73 -19.87 -5.77
N HIS A 205 11.11 -19.92 -4.59
CA HIS A 205 11.67 -20.56 -3.40
C HIS A 205 11.25 -22.02 -3.27
N GLU A 206 12.03 -22.79 -2.51
CA GLU A 206 11.74 -24.18 -2.14
C GLU A 206 10.64 -24.32 -1.07
N ARG A 207 10.09 -23.22 -0.59
CA ARG A 207 9.00 -23.14 0.40
C ARG A 207 7.75 -22.50 -0.19
N SER A 208 6.58 -22.86 0.33
CA SER A 208 5.33 -22.17 -0.03
C SER A 208 5.34 -20.73 0.48
N ALA A 209 4.64 -19.86 -0.23
CA ALA A 209 4.48 -18.45 0.13
C ALA A 209 3.01 -18.03 0.16
N PRO A 210 2.62 -17.13 1.06
CA PRO A 210 1.29 -16.51 1.05
C PRO A 210 1.24 -15.43 -0.03
N VAL A 211 0.25 -15.48 -0.91
CA VAL A 211 0.01 -14.48 -1.95
C VAL A 211 -1.23 -13.70 -1.63
N TYR A 212 -1.10 -12.38 -1.72
CA TYR A 212 -2.17 -11.40 -1.70
C TYR A 212 -2.14 -10.61 -2.99
N TRP A 213 -3.30 -10.47 -3.64
CA TRP A 213 -3.45 -9.61 -4.81
C TRP A 213 -4.85 -9.02 -4.88
N TRP A 214 -4.91 -7.70 -5.11
CA TRP A 214 -6.12 -6.96 -5.43
C TRP A 214 -5.81 -5.81 -6.38
N SER A 215 -6.47 -5.79 -7.55
CA SER A 215 -6.49 -4.64 -8.44
C SER A 215 -7.51 -3.66 -7.91
N ASN A 216 -7.07 -2.48 -7.46
CA ASN A 216 -7.89 -1.45 -6.86
C ASN A 216 -8.19 -0.35 -7.89
N ILE A 217 -9.46 -0.15 -8.20
CA ILE A 217 -9.93 0.70 -9.29
C ILE A 217 -10.80 1.83 -8.71
N ALA A 218 -10.33 3.05 -8.80
CA ALA A 218 -11.10 4.22 -8.38
C ALA A 218 -12.12 4.61 -9.45
N VAL A 219 -13.38 4.78 -9.03
CA VAL A 219 -14.50 5.22 -9.88
C VAL A 219 -15.26 6.35 -9.19
N PRO A 220 -15.88 7.30 -9.93
CA PRO A 220 -16.73 8.35 -9.33
C PRO A 220 -17.82 7.75 -8.43
N GLU A 221 -18.03 8.33 -7.25
CA GLU A 221 -18.94 7.78 -6.22
C GLU A 221 -20.44 7.85 -6.60
N GLU A 222 -20.79 8.68 -7.59
CA GLU A 222 -22.16 8.83 -8.08
C GLU A 222 -22.61 7.63 -8.92
N ARG A 223 -21.67 6.84 -9.43
CA ARG A 223 -21.97 5.69 -10.28
C ARG A 223 -22.61 4.56 -9.48
N ARG A 224 -23.58 3.89 -10.10
CA ARG A 224 -24.09 2.62 -9.57
C ARG A 224 -23.10 1.51 -9.82
N VAL A 225 -22.79 0.73 -8.78
CA VAL A 225 -21.89 -0.43 -8.86
C VAL A 225 -22.72 -1.71 -8.99
N LEU A 226 -22.42 -2.52 -10.01
CA LEU A 226 -23.08 -3.78 -10.30
C LEU A 226 -22.06 -4.93 -10.27
N ALA A 227 -22.44 -6.06 -9.69
CA ALA A 227 -21.67 -7.30 -9.66
C ALA A 227 -22.61 -8.51 -9.65
N PRO A 228 -22.20 -9.69 -10.16
CA PRO A 228 -23.06 -10.87 -10.29
C PRO A 228 -23.23 -11.62 -8.94
N ALA A 229 -23.78 -10.96 -7.94
CA ALA A 229 -23.99 -11.50 -6.61
C ALA A 229 -25.28 -11.00 -5.95
N ASP A 230 -25.88 -11.81 -5.08
CA ASP A 230 -27.03 -11.45 -4.24
C ASP A 230 -26.64 -11.25 -2.77
N GLU A 231 -25.42 -11.61 -2.42
CA GLU A 231 -24.84 -11.48 -1.08
C GLU A 231 -23.40 -10.93 -1.17
N ALA A 232 -22.94 -10.33 -0.08
CA ALA A 232 -21.56 -9.94 0.11
C ALA A 232 -21.05 -10.30 1.50
N TRP A 233 -19.76 -10.57 1.62
CA TRP A 233 -19.08 -10.60 2.90
C TRP A 233 -18.77 -9.19 3.35
N ARG A 234 -19.01 -8.90 4.63
CA ARG A 234 -18.73 -7.61 5.25
C ARG A 234 -18.01 -7.80 6.57
N PHE A 235 -16.94 -7.05 6.78
CA PHE A 235 -16.28 -6.98 8.07
C PHE A 235 -16.98 -5.92 8.92
N ALA A 236 -17.48 -6.31 10.11
CA ALA A 236 -18.20 -5.40 10.98
C ALA A 236 -17.23 -4.49 11.76
N TYR A 237 -17.64 -3.26 12.08
CA TYR A 237 -16.84 -2.35 12.92
C TYR A 237 -16.50 -2.93 14.30
N THR A 238 -17.34 -3.80 14.83
CA THR A 238 -17.14 -4.51 16.09
C THR A 238 -16.28 -5.77 15.97
N GLY A 239 -15.74 -6.03 14.77
CA GLY A 239 -15.04 -7.26 14.42
C GLY A 239 -15.97 -8.35 13.89
N GLY A 240 -15.36 -9.37 13.26
CA GLY A 240 -16.06 -10.51 12.67
C GLY A 240 -16.50 -10.31 11.23
N LEU A 241 -16.48 -11.41 10.47
CA LEU A 241 -16.87 -11.46 9.06
C LEU A 241 -18.26 -12.07 8.95
N ARG A 242 -19.19 -11.39 8.27
CA ARG A 242 -20.57 -11.86 8.09
C ARG A 242 -21.05 -11.66 6.66
N LYS A 243 -21.96 -12.49 6.21
CA LYS A 243 -22.70 -12.29 4.98
C LYS A 243 -23.86 -11.33 5.19
N VAL A 244 -24.06 -10.46 4.20
CA VAL A 244 -25.16 -9.52 4.12
C VAL A 244 -25.79 -9.58 2.73
N ALA A 245 -27.08 -9.27 2.63
CA ALA A 245 -27.74 -9.17 1.34
C ALA A 245 -27.26 -7.92 0.58
N VAL A 246 -27.25 -8.00 -0.74
CA VAL A 246 -27.01 -6.88 -1.64
C VAL A 246 -28.10 -6.85 -2.71
N PRO A 247 -28.51 -5.67 -3.19
CA PRO A 247 -27.92 -4.36 -2.95
C PRO A 247 -28.36 -3.70 -1.64
N GLU A 248 -29.49 -4.12 -1.06
CA GLU A 248 -30.08 -3.50 0.13
C GLU A 248 -29.55 -4.11 1.41
N PHE A 249 -28.95 -3.27 2.23
CA PHE A 249 -28.51 -3.62 3.57
C PHE A 249 -28.84 -2.46 4.54
N GLU A 250 -29.50 -2.81 5.67
CA GLU A 250 -29.98 -1.83 6.68
C GLU A 250 -30.85 -0.71 6.06
N GLY A 251 -31.72 -1.07 5.12
CA GLY A 251 -32.66 -0.15 4.47
C GLY A 251 -32.04 0.81 3.45
N VAL A 252 -30.79 0.59 3.06
CA VAL A 252 -30.06 1.42 2.08
C VAL A 252 -29.56 0.56 0.93
N ASP A 253 -29.82 1.00 -0.30
CA ASP A 253 -29.21 0.41 -1.50
C ASP A 253 -27.72 0.79 -1.57
N ARG A 254 -26.85 -0.18 -1.22
CA ARG A 254 -25.40 -0.05 -1.13
C ARG A 254 -24.70 -0.11 -2.50
N SER A 255 -25.45 -0.42 -3.57
CA SER A 255 -24.91 -0.35 -4.92
C SER A 255 -24.65 1.10 -5.38
N TYR A 256 -25.18 2.09 -4.67
CA TYR A 256 -24.90 3.51 -4.85
C TYR A 256 -24.00 4.02 -3.72
N PRO A 257 -22.68 4.15 -3.92
CA PRO A 257 -21.73 4.56 -2.87
C PRO A 257 -22.13 5.84 -2.14
N ALA A 258 -22.63 6.84 -2.87
CA ALA A 258 -23.06 8.13 -2.33
C ALA A 258 -24.28 8.07 -1.39
N ARG A 259 -24.98 6.93 -1.29
CA ARG A 259 -26.12 6.75 -0.36
C ARG A 259 -25.73 6.22 1.01
N SER A 260 -24.49 5.78 1.17
CA SER A 260 -23.99 5.22 2.44
C SER A 260 -23.49 6.34 3.35
N GLN A 261 -23.83 6.26 4.63
CA GLN A 261 -23.39 7.25 5.62
C GLN A 261 -21.96 7.01 6.09
N TYR A 262 -21.59 5.75 6.35
CA TYR A 262 -20.28 5.37 6.87
C TYR A 262 -19.50 4.49 5.89
N PRO A 263 -18.16 4.49 5.97
CA PRO A 263 -17.34 3.66 5.13
C PRO A 263 -17.64 2.18 5.32
N ALA A 264 -17.56 1.41 4.24
CA ALA A 264 -17.74 -0.04 4.31
C ALA A 264 -17.11 -0.75 3.12
N ASP A 265 -16.72 -2.00 3.38
CA ASP A 265 -16.29 -2.99 2.39
C ASP A 265 -17.41 -3.99 2.13
N TYR A 266 -17.75 -4.18 0.85
CA TYR A 266 -18.67 -5.23 0.40
C TYR A 266 -17.93 -6.16 -0.55
N PHE A 267 -17.52 -7.33 -0.06
CA PHE A 267 -16.89 -8.38 -0.87
C PHE A 267 -18.00 -9.24 -1.46
N TYR A 268 -18.35 -8.99 -2.71
CA TYR A 268 -19.43 -9.71 -3.40
C TYR A 268 -19.17 -11.21 -3.45
N ASP A 269 -20.11 -12.02 -2.96
CA ASP A 269 -20.02 -13.48 -2.98
C ASP A 269 -20.48 -14.00 -4.35
N VAL A 270 -19.63 -13.81 -5.36
CA VAL A 270 -19.91 -14.24 -6.73
C VAL A 270 -19.98 -15.76 -6.78
N PRO A 271 -21.11 -16.36 -7.26
CA PRO A 271 -21.26 -17.79 -7.33
C PRO A 271 -20.18 -18.49 -8.13
N ASP A 272 -19.83 -19.72 -7.74
CA ASP A 272 -18.91 -20.54 -8.52
C ASP A 272 -19.48 -20.79 -9.93
N GLY A 273 -18.65 -20.64 -10.96
CA GLY A 273 -19.05 -20.78 -12.36
C GLY A 273 -19.68 -19.53 -12.99
N ALA A 274 -20.14 -18.55 -12.20
CA ALA A 274 -20.56 -17.27 -12.74
C ALA A 274 -19.35 -16.49 -13.30
N ARG A 275 -19.60 -15.71 -14.33
CA ARG A 275 -18.59 -14.82 -14.90
C ARG A 275 -18.10 -13.82 -13.85
N ARG A 276 -16.81 -13.60 -13.78
CA ARG A 276 -16.16 -12.66 -12.84
C ARG A 276 -16.13 -11.26 -13.43
N TRP A 277 -17.00 -10.36 -12.97
CA TRP A 277 -17.03 -8.97 -13.40
C TRP A 277 -17.54 -8.04 -12.29
N ILE A 278 -17.22 -6.74 -12.44
CA ILE A 278 -17.78 -5.64 -11.66
C ILE A 278 -17.84 -4.41 -12.56
N ALA A 279 -18.91 -3.64 -12.48
CA ALA A 279 -19.10 -2.43 -13.28
C ALA A 279 -19.51 -1.26 -12.42
N ALA A 280 -19.17 -0.04 -12.87
CA ALA A 280 -19.60 1.21 -12.27
C ALA A 280 -20.16 2.11 -13.39
N LEU A 281 -21.48 2.35 -13.37
CA LEU A 281 -22.22 3.02 -14.44
C LEU A 281 -22.89 4.30 -13.92
N ASP A 282 -22.82 5.36 -14.73
CA ASP A 282 -23.40 6.67 -14.43
C ASP A 282 -24.93 6.71 -14.70
N ASP A 283 -25.54 7.87 -14.46
CA ASP A 283 -26.99 8.09 -14.64
C ASP A 283 -27.48 7.86 -16.07
N GLU A 284 -26.58 7.91 -17.06
CA GLU A 284 -26.87 7.60 -18.45
C GLU A 284 -26.66 6.12 -18.79
N GLY A 285 -26.20 5.33 -17.85
CA GLY A 285 -25.88 3.91 -18.02
C GLY A 285 -24.53 3.64 -18.69
N ASN A 286 -23.61 4.60 -18.65
CA ASN A 286 -22.27 4.47 -19.22
C ASN A 286 -21.21 4.42 -18.13
N GLY A 287 -20.12 3.69 -18.34
CA GLY A 287 -19.03 3.69 -17.39
C GLY A 287 -17.98 2.64 -17.67
N LEU A 288 -17.36 2.15 -16.61
CA LEU A 288 -16.32 1.14 -16.60
C LEU A 288 -16.88 -0.23 -16.27
N VAL A 289 -16.41 -1.26 -16.97
CA VAL A 289 -16.49 -2.65 -16.52
C VAL A 289 -15.09 -3.25 -16.41
N GLN A 290 -14.90 -4.02 -15.35
CA GLN A 290 -13.77 -4.92 -15.17
C GLN A 290 -14.27 -6.36 -15.20
N THR A 291 -13.61 -7.24 -15.95
CA THR A 291 -13.85 -8.68 -15.97
C THR A 291 -12.50 -9.42 -15.96
N SER A 292 -12.51 -10.72 -15.68
CA SER A 292 -11.28 -11.51 -15.65
C SER A 292 -11.52 -12.98 -16.00
N THR A 293 -10.45 -13.73 -16.17
CA THR A 293 -10.46 -15.20 -16.04
C THR A 293 -10.96 -15.62 -14.65
N ASP A 294 -11.17 -16.91 -14.43
CA ASP A 294 -11.84 -17.40 -13.20
C ASP A 294 -10.97 -17.39 -11.94
N LEU A 295 -9.64 -17.34 -12.08
CA LEU A 295 -8.73 -17.40 -10.93
C LEU A 295 -8.93 -16.26 -9.94
N PRO A 296 -9.07 -14.97 -10.34
CA PRO A 296 -9.44 -13.90 -9.43
C PRO A 296 -10.90 -14.03 -8.98
N ARG A 297 -11.13 -14.53 -7.77
CA ARG A 297 -12.47 -14.84 -7.23
C ARG A 297 -13.17 -13.62 -6.65
N GLY A 298 -12.41 -12.69 -6.09
CA GLY A 298 -12.91 -11.54 -5.34
C GLY A 298 -13.43 -10.43 -6.25
N ARG A 299 -14.59 -9.86 -5.88
CA ARG A 299 -15.07 -8.58 -6.36
C ARG A 299 -15.51 -7.78 -5.14
N LYS A 300 -15.08 -6.52 -5.04
CA LYS A 300 -15.30 -5.70 -3.86
C LYS A 300 -15.76 -4.30 -4.26
N LEU A 301 -16.64 -3.74 -3.44
CA LEU A 301 -16.92 -2.31 -3.39
C LEU A 301 -16.46 -1.79 -2.04
N PHE A 302 -15.59 -0.77 -2.05
CA PHE A 302 -15.32 0.10 -0.91
C PHE A 302 -16.00 1.46 -1.15
N LEU A 303 -16.62 1.97 -0.12
CA LEU A 303 -17.26 3.29 -0.14
C LEU A 303 -16.84 4.09 1.11
N TRP A 304 -16.61 5.40 0.92
CA TRP A 304 -16.12 6.29 1.98
C TRP A 304 -17.22 6.73 2.96
N GLY A 305 -18.45 6.78 2.48
CA GLY A 305 -19.58 7.32 3.22
C GLY A 305 -19.67 8.85 3.19
N THR A 306 -20.87 9.34 3.54
CA THR A 306 -21.23 10.78 3.50
C THR A 306 -21.09 11.47 4.85
N ALA A 307 -20.74 10.75 5.93
CA ALA A 307 -20.43 11.34 7.23
C ALA A 307 -19.17 12.22 7.17
N ALA A 308 -18.99 13.09 8.16
CA ALA A 308 -17.92 14.08 8.20
C ALA A 308 -16.53 13.47 7.98
N GLY A 309 -16.22 12.37 8.65
CA GLY A 309 -14.92 11.71 8.51
C GLY A 309 -14.67 11.13 7.11
N GLY A 310 -15.67 10.49 6.50
CA GLY A 310 -15.57 9.98 5.13
C GLY A 310 -15.34 11.11 4.11
N ARG A 311 -16.10 12.22 4.24
CA ARG A 311 -15.91 13.41 3.39
C ARG A 311 -14.55 14.06 3.64
N ARG A 312 -14.12 14.15 4.90
CA ARG A 312 -12.81 14.71 5.25
C ARG A 312 -11.66 13.92 4.62
N TRP A 313 -11.72 12.57 4.65
CA TRP A 313 -10.71 11.75 4.00
C TRP A 313 -10.70 11.92 2.49
N GLN A 314 -11.85 11.99 1.82
CA GLN A 314 -11.89 12.21 0.37
C GLN A 314 -11.25 13.56 0.01
N GLU A 315 -11.60 14.66 0.72
CA GLU A 315 -10.97 15.98 0.53
C GLU A 315 -9.46 15.97 0.85
N TRP A 316 -9.05 15.13 1.82
CA TRP A 316 -7.66 14.98 2.21
C TRP A 316 -6.80 14.42 1.08
N LEU A 317 -7.35 13.56 0.24
CA LEU A 317 -6.67 12.83 -0.83
C LEU A 317 -6.63 13.58 -2.16
N THR A 318 -7.35 14.69 -2.29
CA THR A 318 -7.48 15.45 -3.53
C THR A 318 -7.57 16.96 -3.27
N GLU A 319 -8.18 17.69 -4.18
CA GLU A 319 -8.48 19.11 -4.05
C GLU A 319 -9.95 19.33 -3.71
N PRO A 320 -10.27 20.41 -2.94
CA PRO A 320 -11.66 20.78 -2.70
C PRO A 320 -12.44 20.92 -4.01
N GLY A 321 -13.64 20.32 -4.06
CA GLY A 321 -14.53 20.41 -5.23
C GLY A 321 -14.26 19.40 -6.34
N THR A 322 -13.28 18.49 -6.20
CA THR A 322 -13.03 17.42 -7.19
C THR A 322 -14.17 16.40 -7.27
N GLY A 323 -14.97 16.27 -6.22
CA GLY A 323 -15.98 15.21 -6.07
C GLY A 323 -15.40 13.97 -5.37
N GLY A 324 -16.30 13.08 -4.97
CA GLY A 324 -15.95 11.85 -4.28
C GLY A 324 -15.71 10.68 -5.23
N TYR A 325 -15.10 9.63 -4.69
CA TYR A 325 -14.88 8.38 -5.41
C TYR A 325 -15.18 7.17 -4.53
N ALA A 326 -15.41 6.04 -5.18
CA ALA A 326 -15.47 4.72 -4.57
C ALA A 326 -14.42 3.84 -5.22
N GLU A 327 -14.16 2.69 -4.63
CA GLU A 327 -13.24 1.72 -5.18
C GLU A 327 -13.97 0.43 -5.52
N ILE A 328 -13.91 0.02 -6.79
CA ILE A 328 -14.26 -1.33 -7.20
C ILE A 328 -12.98 -2.13 -7.35
N GLN A 329 -12.99 -3.39 -6.91
CA GLN A 329 -11.75 -4.15 -6.84
C GLN A 329 -11.93 -5.57 -7.35
N SER A 330 -10.85 -6.12 -7.93
CA SER A 330 -10.72 -7.52 -8.33
C SER A 330 -9.60 -8.17 -7.53
N GLY A 331 -9.84 -9.32 -6.92
CA GLY A 331 -8.87 -9.98 -6.05
C GLY A 331 -8.74 -11.48 -6.27
N LEU A 332 -7.56 -12.00 -5.94
CA LEU A 332 -7.25 -13.43 -6.07
C LEU A 332 -8.15 -14.26 -5.14
N ALA A 333 -8.40 -13.80 -3.93
CA ALA A 333 -9.29 -14.42 -2.94
C ALA A 333 -10.67 -13.74 -2.90
N ARG A 334 -11.63 -14.29 -2.12
CA ARG A 334 -12.98 -13.71 -1.96
C ARG A 334 -12.96 -12.42 -1.16
N THR A 335 -12.08 -12.35 -0.14
CA THR A 335 -11.93 -11.17 0.72
C THR A 335 -10.47 -10.76 0.85
N GLN A 336 -10.23 -9.55 1.30
CA GLN A 336 -8.87 -9.05 1.58
C GLN A 336 -8.25 -9.65 2.86
N LEU A 337 -9.03 -10.40 3.65
CA LEU A 337 -8.54 -11.08 4.85
C LEU A 337 -7.86 -12.42 4.54
N GLU A 338 -7.89 -12.84 3.29
CA GLU A 338 -7.37 -14.13 2.82
C GLU A 338 -6.04 -13.94 2.10
N HIS A 339 -5.06 -14.79 2.47
CA HIS A 339 -3.85 -15.00 1.68
C HIS A 339 -3.91 -16.38 1.03
N VAL A 340 -3.61 -16.46 -0.26
CA VAL A 340 -3.67 -17.70 -1.01
C VAL A 340 -2.29 -18.34 -1.02
N ARG A 341 -2.22 -19.63 -0.66
CA ARG A 341 -0.96 -20.36 -0.67
C ARG A 341 -0.49 -20.60 -2.10
N LEU A 342 0.73 -20.19 -2.40
CA LEU A 342 1.47 -20.53 -3.60
C LEU A 342 2.55 -21.56 -3.26
N ASP A 343 2.49 -22.72 -3.92
CA ASP A 343 3.42 -23.81 -3.67
C ASP A 343 4.87 -23.44 -4.08
N PRO A 344 5.89 -24.18 -3.59
CA PRO A 344 7.27 -24.00 -4.01
C PRO A 344 7.42 -24.11 -5.53
N GLU A 345 8.29 -23.28 -6.11
CA GLU A 345 8.63 -23.28 -7.55
C GLU A 345 7.41 -23.21 -8.49
N ALA A 346 6.31 -22.58 -8.00
CA ALA A 346 5.06 -22.44 -8.72
C ALA A 346 4.75 -20.98 -9.05
N GLU A 347 3.72 -20.77 -9.86
CA GLU A 347 3.22 -19.44 -10.20
C GLU A 347 1.69 -19.39 -10.20
N PHE A 348 1.15 -18.19 -9.95
CA PHE A 348 -0.20 -17.82 -10.31
C PHE A 348 -0.17 -16.89 -11.50
N SER A 349 -1.06 -17.13 -12.47
CA SER A 349 -1.25 -16.23 -13.60
C SER A 349 -2.72 -16.12 -13.98
N TRP A 350 -3.13 -14.94 -14.43
CA TRP A 350 -4.50 -14.64 -14.86
C TRP A 350 -4.54 -13.43 -15.76
N LEU A 351 -5.70 -13.19 -16.37
CA LEU A 351 -5.94 -11.99 -17.16
C LEU A 351 -7.14 -11.22 -16.60
N GLU A 352 -6.99 -9.91 -16.50
CA GLU A 352 -8.05 -8.95 -16.24
C GLU A 352 -8.28 -8.09 -17.49
N SER A 353 -9.51 -7.61 -17.68
CA SER A 353 -9.87 -6.77 -18.84
C SER A 353 -10.68 -5.58 -18.36
N TYR A 354 -10.32 -4.39 -18.84
CA TYR A 354 -10.90 -3.10 -18.44
C TYR A 354 -11.37 -2.37 -19.69
N GLY A 355 -12.63 -1.95 -19.72
CA GLY A 355 -13.16 -1.24 -20.87
C GLY A 355 -14.48 -0.53 -20.58
N PRO A 356 -15.02 0.20 -21.57
CA PRO A 356 -16.31 0.86 -21.44
C PRO A 356 -17.44 -0.18 -21.42
N LEU A 357 -18.48 0.12 -20.65
CA LEU A 357 -19.76 -0.55 -20.73
C LEU A 357 -20.86 0.49 -20.88
N SER A 358 -21.85 0.19 -21.74
CA SER A 358 -23.02 1.02 -21.95
C SER A 358 -24.27 0.14 -21.94
N ALA A 359 -25.25 0.50 -21.11
CA ALA A 359 -26.53 -0.18 -21.00
C ALA A 359 -27.67 0.86 -20.85
N PRO A 360 -28.94 0.54 -21.21
CA PRO A 360 -30.04 1.46 -21.04
C PRO A 360 -30.18 1.95 -19.59
N ALA A 361 -30.26 3.26 -19.38
CA ALA A 361 -30.28 3.87 -18.05
C ALA A 361 -31.43 3.37 -17.17
N ASP A 362 -32.62 3.18 -17.74
CA ASP A 362 -33.79 2.63 -17.05
C ASP A 362 -33.57 1.18 -16.56
N ARG A 363 -32.76 0.40 -17.27
CA ARG A 363 -32.35 -0.96 -16.86
C ARG A 363 -31.28 -0.89 -15.78
N VAL A 364 -30.25 -0.06 -16.00
CA VAL A 364 -29.14 0.12 -15.02
C VAL A 364 -29.67 0.59 -13.67
N HIS A 365 -30.64 1.50 -13.65
CA HIS A 365 -31.21 2.06 -12.41
C HIS A 365 -32.52 1.40 -11.98
N GLY A 366 -32.92 0.30 -12.64
CA GLY A 366 -34.04 -0.54 -12.28
C GLY A 366 -33.77 -1.46 -11.07
N ASP A 367 -34.51 -2.58 -11.00
CA ASP A 367 -34.27 -3.58 -9.97
C ASP A 367 -32.89 -4.26 -10.10
N TRP A 368 -32.39 -4.81 -9.00
CA TRP A 368 -31.03 -5.35 -8.94
C TRP A 368 -30.79 -6.51 -9.91
N ALA A 369 -31.74 -7.44 -10.00
CA ALA A 369 -31.59 -8.60 -10.86
C ALA A 369 -31.58 -8.22 -12.35
N GLY A 370 -32.55 -7.35 -12.75
CA GLY A 370 -32.63 -6.86 -14.12
C GLY A 370 -31.42 -6.00 -14.53
N ALA A 371 -30.90 -5.17 -13.62
CA ALA A 371 -29.70 -4.37 -13.88
C ALA A 371 -28.46 -5.24 -14.11
N ARG A 372 -28.28 -6.31 -13.31
CA ARG A 372 -27.17 -7.26 -13.48
C ARG A 372 -27.30 -8.07 -14.78
N GLU A 373 -28.50 -8.56 -15.08
CA GLU A 373 -28.78 -9.31 -16.31
C GLU A 373 -28.45 -8.48 -17.55
N GLU A 374 -28.90 -7.21 -17.59
CA GLU A 374 -28.60 -6.30 -18.68
C GLU A 374 -27.09 -6.00 -18.80
N ALA A 375 -26.42 -5.68 -17.68
CA ALA A 375 -24.98 -5.41 -17.68
C ALA A 375 -24.18 -6.62 -18.16
N GLU A 376 -24.54 -7.83 -17.75
CA GLU A 376 -23.88 -9.06 -18.19
C GLU A 376 -24.14 -9.35 -19.68
N ALA A 377 -25.36 -9.11 -20.16
CA ALA A 377 -25.68 -9.24 -21.59
C ALA A 377 -24.86 -8.27 -22.45
N ARG A 378 -24.76 -6.99 -22.05
CA ARG A 378 -23.92 -6.00 -22.74
C ARG A 378 -22.45 -6.34 -22.69
N LEU A 379 -21.98 -6.84 -21.56
CA LEU A 379 -20.60 -7.31 -21.45
C LEU A 379 -20.33 -8.51 -22.34
N ALA A 380 -21.29 -9.46 -22.44
CA ALA A 380 -21.16 -10.61 -23.33
C ALA A 380 -21.13 -10.21 -24.81
N GLU A 381 -21.87 -9.18 -25.20
CA GLU A 381 -21.84 -8.59 -26.55
C GLU A 381 -20.49 -7.89 -26.82
N ALA A 382 -19.99 -7.08 -25.87
CA ALA A 382 -18.78 -6.28 -26.04
C ALA A 382 -17.49 -7.10 -25.92
N LEU A 383 -17.44 -8.05 -25.00
CA LEU A 383 -16.30 -8.93 -24.74
C LEU A 383 -16.81 -10.29 -24.23
N PRO A 384 -17.05 -11.28 -25.09
CA PRO A 384 -17.44 -12.64 -24.69
C PRO A 384 -16.45 -13.25 -23.68
N ARG A 385 -16.92 -14.14 -22.79
CA ARG A 385 -16.05 -14.83 -21.81
C ARG A 385 -14.93 -15.60 -22.51
N GLU A 386 -15.25 -16.30 -23.58
CA GLU A 386 -14.31 -17.08 -24.37
C GLU A 386 -13.22 -16.22 -25.01
N ALA A 387 -13.52 -14.93 -25.27
CA ALA A 387 -12.51 -13.99 -25.78
C ALA A 387 -11.52 -13.58 -24.68
N VAL A 388 -11.96 -13.50 -23.41
CA VAL A 388 -11.06 -13.27 -22.27
C VAL A 388 -10.15 -14.47 -22.06
N ASP A 389 -10.70 -15.69 -22.13
CA ASP A 389 -9.93 -16.93 -21.98
C ASP A 389 -8.91 -17.10 -23.12
N ALA A 390 -9.32 -16.82 -24.36
CA ALA A 390 -8.41 -16.85 -25.52
C ALA A 390 -7.31 -15.77 -25.42
N ALA A 391 -7.64 -14.58 -24.93
CA ALA A 391 -6.65 -13.52 -24.67
C ALA A 391 -5.66 -13.92 -23.57
N TYR A 392 -6.13 -14.61 -22.54
CA TYR A 392 -5.26 -15.16 -21.50
C TYR A 392 -4.26 -16.18 -22.05
N GLU A 393 -4.73 -17.16 -22.83
CA GLU A 393 -3.86 -18.17 -23.45
C GLU A 393 -2.82 -17.53 -24.37
N ALA A 394 -3.24 -16.55 -25.18
CA ALA A 394 -2.35 -15.82 -26.07
C ALA A 394 -1.30 -15.01 -25.29
N TRP A 395 -1.71 -14.32 -24.24
CA TRP A 395 -0.80 -13.58 -23.39
C TRP A 395 0.17 -14.50 -22.62
N LEU A 396 -0.31 -15.61 -22.07
CA LEU A 396 0.52 -16.55 -21.32
C LEU A 396 1.65 -17.12 -22.18
N ALA A 397 1.37 -17.39 -23.45
CA ALA A 397 2.38 -17.83 -24.41
C ALA A 397 3.47 -16.76 -24.68
N ALA A 398 3.15 -15.48 -24.49
CA ALA A 398 4.06 -14.35 -24.65
C ALA A 398 4.67 -13.85 -23.31
N ALA A 399 4.23 -14.39 -22.17
CA ALA A 399 4.63 -13.91 -20.85
C ALA A 399 6.13 -14.04 -20.56
N ASP A 400 6.82 -14.99 -21.20
CA ASP A 400 8.27 -15.21 -21.08
C ASP A 400 9.09 -14.47 -22.14
N THR A 401 8.45 -13.70 -23.03
CA THR A 401 9.17 -12.91 -24.04
C THR A 401 10.09 -11.90 -23.35
N GLU A 402 11.36 -11.91 -23.74
CA GLU A 402 12.34 -10.97 -23.20
C GLU A 402 11.96 -9.51 -23.52
N PRO A 403 12.13 -8.59 -22.57
CA PRO A 403 11.89 -7.18 -22.80
C PRO A 403 12.79 -6.60 -23.89
N GLY A 404 12.22 -5.73 -24.71
CA GLY A 404 12.94 -4.92 -25.67
C GLY A 404 13.52 -3.64 -25.02
N GLU A 405 12.95 -2.49 -25.39
CA GLU A 405 13.36 -1.18 -24.82
C GLU A 405 12.90 -1.02 -23.37
N VAL A 406 13.86 -0.79 -22.47
CA VAL A 406 13.59 -0.42 -21.07
C VAL A 406 13.06 1.00 -21.02
N LEU A 407 11.89 1.20 -20.45
CA LEU A 407 11.20 2.49 -20.33
C LEU A 407 11.33 3.12 -18.94
N ALA A 408 11.40 2.30 -17.89
CA ALA A 408 11.69 2.73 -16.53
C ALA A 408 12.44 1.64 -15.76
N THR A 409 13.15 2.06 -14.72
CA THR A 409 13.94 1.17 -13.86
C THR A 409 13.35 1.17 -12.45
N GLY A 410 13.12 -0.01 -11.91
CA GLY A 410 12.68 -0.25 -10.55
C GLY A 410 13.82 -0.32 -9.53
N SER A 411 13.63 -1.10 -8.48
CA SER A 411 14.63 -1.25 -7.41
C SER A 411 15.75 -2.24 -7.75
N GLY A 412 16.85 -2.19 -6.99
CA GLY A 412 17.94 -3.16 -7.10
C GLY A 412 17.74 -4.44 -6.25
N TRP A 413 16.62 -4.57 -5.55
CA TRP A 413 16.42 -5.70 -4.63
C TRP A 413 16.24 -7.02 -5.36
N GLY A 414 15.53 -7.04 -6.47
CA GLY A 414 15.39 -8.23 -7.31
C GLY A 414 16.73 -8.68 -7.91
N ALA A 415 17.60 -7.75 -8.31
CA ALA A 415 18.94 -8.09 -8.79
C ALA A 415 19.80 -8.76 -7.72
N LEU A 416 19.68 -8.30 -6.47
CA LEU A 416 20.39 -8.92 -5.35
C LEU A 416 19.92 -10.36 -5.09
N GLU A 417 18.60 -10.61 -5.13
CA GLU A 417 18.03 -11.95 -4.94
C GLU A 417 18.39 -12.90 -6.08
N VAL A 418 18.38 -12.40 -7.33
CA VAL A 418 18.84 -13.20 -8.48
C VAL A 418 20.32 -13.56 -8.35
N LEU A 419 21.19 -12.64 -7.92
CA LEU A 419 22.59 -12.92 -7.67
C LEU A 419 22.80 -13.93 -6.54
N ARG A 420 21.97 -13.88 -5.49
CA ARG A 420 22.08 -14.79 -4.34
C ARG A 420 21.75 -16.23 -4.70
N ALA A 421 20.72 -16.44 -5.50
CA ALA A 421 20.15 -17.78 -5.71
C ALA A 421 20.10 -18.23 -7.18
N GLU A 422 20.65 -17.42 -8.09
CA GLU A 422 20.69 -17.70 -9.54
C GLU A 422 19.30 -18.01 -10.13
N TYR A 423 18.26 -17.35 -9.61
CA TYR A 423 16.88 -17.54 -10.08
C TYR A 423 16.75 -17.24 -11.57
N LYS A 424 16.04 -18.13 -12.26
CA LYS A 424 15.68 -17.93 -13.68
C LYS A 424 14.26 -17.41 -13.76
N LEU A 425 14.12 -16.16 -14.17
CA LEU A 425 12.86 -15.44 -14.24
C LEU A 425 12.66 -14.93 -15.68
N PRO A 426 12.37 -15.84 -16.66
CA PRO A 426 12.25 -15.45 -18.04
C PRO A 426 11.21 -14.33 -18.21
N GLY A 427 11.51 -13.36 -19.08
CA GLY A 427 10.69 -12.20 -19.35
C GLY A 427 10.73 -11.08 -18.31
N THR A 428 11.31 -11.29 -17.12
CA THR A 428 11.42 -10.28 -16.06
C THR A 428 12.85 -10.18 -15.54
N PRO A 429 13.78 -9.60 -16.33
CA PRO A 429 15.18 -9.49 -15.94
C PRO A 429 15.38 -8.48 -14.79
N PHE A 430 16.24 -8.83 -13.84
CA PHE A 430 16.70 -7.95 -12.77
C PHE A 430 18.21 -7.71 -12.95
N PRO A 431 18.62 -6.70 -13.74
CA PRO A 431 20.02 -6.51 -14.10
C PRO A 431 20.84 -5.95 -12.93
N GLU A 432 22.09 -6.43 -12.79
CA GLU A 432 23.03 -5.95 -11.76
C GLU A 432 23.25 -4.43 -11.79
N SER A 433 23.05 -3.77 -12.93
CA SER A 433 23.16 -2.32 -13.06
C SER A 433 22.15 -1.53 -12.20
N THR A 434 21.14 -2.21 -11.66
CA THR A 434 20.15 -1.61 -10.75
C THR A 434 20.57 -1.62 -9.28
N LEU A 435 21.65 -2.35 -8.94
CA LEU A 435 22.21 -2.38 -7.59
C LEU A 435 22.71 -0.98 -7.20
N GLY A 436 22.25 -0.51 -6.06
CA GLY A 436 22.60 0.80 -5.51
C GLY A 436 23.29 0.74 -4.14
N PRO A 437 23.47 1.90 -3.50
CA PRO A 437 24.10 1.98 -2.19
C PRO A 437 23.40 1.16 -1.11
N GLU A 438 22.11 0.99 -1.18
CA GLU A 438 21.31 0.23 -0.20
C GLU A 438 21.56 -1.28 -0.28
N GLN A 439 21.82 -1.81 -1.48
CA GLN A 439 22.14 -3.21 -1.70
C GLN A 439 23.61 -3.54 -1.43
N THR A 440 24.50 -2.53 -1.44
CA THR A 440 25.94 -2.72 -1.30
C THR A 440 26.34 -3.53 -0.04
N PRO A 441 25.82 -3.26 1.17
CA PRO A 441 26.19 -4.05 2.36
C PRO A 441 25.80 -5.53 2.25
N TRP A 442 24.68 -5.81 1.61
CA TRP A 442 24.14 -7.16 1.41
C TRP A 442 24.90 -7.92 0.32
N LEU A 443 25.29 -7.24 -0.73
CA LEU A 443 26.15 -7.79 -1.77
C LEU A 443 27.54 -8.16 -1.20
N GLU A 444 28.08 -7.32 -0.30
CA GLU A 444 29.34 -7.60 0.38
C GLU A 444 29.19 -8.79 1.35
N LEU A 445 28.11 -8.86 2.11
CA LEU A 445 27.78 -10.03 2.95
C LEU A 445 27.72 -11.31 2.10
N LEU A 446 27.04 -11.26 0.96
CA LEU A 446 26.93 -12.40 0.05
C LEU A 446 28.31 -12.87 -0.47
N ARG A 447 29.20 -11.92 -0.82
CA ARG A 447 30.50 -12.22 -1.43
C ARG A 447 31.56 -12.62 -0.42
N THR A 448 31.54 -12.07 0.77
CA THR A 448 32.62 -12.18 1.76
C THR A 448 32.23 -12.89 3.06
N GLY A 449 30.93 -13.09 3.29
CA GLY A 449 30.41 -13.60 4.56
C GLY A 449 30.42 -12.56 5.69
N ALA A 450 30.68 -11.28 5.41
CA ALA A 450 30.78 -10.23 6.43
C ALA A 450 30.03 -8.97 6.02
N VAL A 451 29.31 -8.36 6.96
CA VAL A 451 28.73 -7.04 6.79
C VAL A 451 29.85 -5.99 6.89
N PRO A 452 29.99 -5.07 5.91
CA PRO A 452 31.02 -4.04 5.96
C PRO A 452 30.73 -3.00 7.03
N GLU A 453 31.75 -2.59 7.77
CA GLU A 453 31.62 -1.45 8.67
C GLU A 453 31.66 -0.14 7.86
N PRO A 454 30.73 0.80 8.13
CA PRO A 454 30.72 2.06 7.43
C PRO A 454 31.95 2.90 7.79
N ARG A 455 32.57 3.53 6.79
CA ARG A 455 33.73 4.43 7.01
C ARG A 455 33.38 5.72 7.72
N LYS A 456 32.11 6.12 7.65
CA LYS A 456 31.52 7.27 8.34
C LYS A 456 30.32 6.80 9.14
N VAL A 457 30.09 7.42 10.27
CA VAL A 457 28.87 7.19 11.03
C VAL A 457 27.68 7.68 10.20
N THR A 458 26.79 6.78 9.88
CA THR A 458 25.54 7.04 9.15
C THR A 458 24.42 6.22 9.77
N PRO A 459 23.16 6.68 9.73
CA PRO A 459 22.04 5.81 10.09
C PRO A 459 22.12 4.49 9.32
N PRO A 460 21.92 3.34 9.97
CA PRO A 460 21.97 2.04 9.30
C PRO A 460 21.01 1.95 8.11
N GLY A 461 21.43 1.29 7.03
CA GLY A 461 20.61 1.03 5.86
C GLY A 461 19.44 0.06 6.11
N PRO A 462 18.61 -0.26 5.09
CA PRO A 462 17.52 -1.24 5.20
C PRO A 462 18.03 -2.62 5.60
N THR A 463 17.25 -3.36 6.39
CA THR A 463 17.58 -4.73 6.83
C THR A 463 16.80 -5.74 6.02
N LEU A 464 17.47 -6.72 5.42
CA LEU A 464 16.85 -7.90 4.85
C LEU A 464 16.53 -8.91 5.95
N VAL A 465 15.32 -9.45 5.93
CA VAL A 465 14.80 -10.28 7.04
C VAL A 465 14.40 -11.70 6.60
N ALA A 466 14.44 -12.00 5.30
CA ALA A 466 14.14 -13.34 4.80
C ALA A 466 15.09 -14.38 5.42
N PRO A 467 14.63 -15.63 5.64
CA PRO A 467 15.40 -16.65 6.37
C PRO A 467 16.83 -16.84 5.89
N HIS A 468 17.04 -16.86 4.59
CA HIS A 468 18.39 -17.03 4.00
C HIS A 468 19.35 -15.87 4.31
N TRP A 469 18.86 -14.63 4.41
CA TRP A 469 19.68 -13.50 4.84
C TRP A 469 19.98 -13.54 6.34
N ARG A 470 19.00 -13.97 7.14
CA ARG A 470 19.21 -14.21 8.57
C ARG A 470 20.30 -15.26 8.80
N ASP A 471 20.25 -16.39 8.10
CA ASP A 471 21.23 -17.47 8.22
C ASP A 471 22.66 -16.97 7.89
N MET A 472 22.82 -16.13 6.87
CA MET A 472 24.10 -15.50 6.58
C MET A 472 24.57 -14.54 7.68
N LEU A 473 23.67 -13.75 8.27
CA LEU A 473 23.98 -12.86 9.39
C LEU A 473 24.39 -13.65 10.65
N GLU A 474 23.76 -14.80 10.91
CA GLU A 474 24.09 -15.66 12.06
C GLU A 474 25.51 -16.25 11.97
N THR A 475 26.04 -16.40 10.75
CA THR A 475 27.39 -16.90 10.51
C THR A 475 28.43 -15.79 10.29
N ALA A 476 27.99 -14.54 10.13
CA ALA A 476 28.86 -13.39 9.93
C ALA A 476 29.68 -13.06 11.20
N PRO A 477 30.88 -12.45 11.06
CA PRO A 477 31.64 -11.96 12.21
C PRO A 477 30.83 -10.99 13.04
N ALA A 478 30.83 -11.17 14.37
CA ALA A 478 30.16 -10.32 15.32
C ALA A 478 30.75 -8.90 15.29
N ARG A 479 30.03 -7.97 14.65
CA ARG A 479 30.34 -6.54 14.53
C ARG A 479 29.09 -5.73 14.82
N PRO A 480 29.18 -4.45 15.24
CA PRO A 480 28.02 -3.66 15.61
C PRO A 480 26.91 -3.65 14.58
N LEU A 481 27.23 -3.41 13.30
CA LEU A 481 26.25 -3.35 12.23
C LEU A 481 25.68 -4.75 11.89
N ALA A 482 26.48 -5.81 11.92
CA ALA A 482 26.02 -7.18 11.72
C ALA A 482 25.02 -7.59 12.83
N GLU A 483 25.35 -7.33 14.10
CA GLU A 483 24.47 -7.60 15.24
C GLU A 483 23.18 -6.78 15.22
N TYR A 484 23.25 -5.52 14.74
CA TYR A 484 22.08 -4.69 14.53
C TYR A 484 21.12 -5.34 13.51
N HIS A 485 21.61 -5.70 12.33
CA HIS A 485 20.78 -6.33 11.29
C HIS A 485 20.31 -7.73 11.69
N LEU A 486 21.16 -8.52 12.33
CA LEU A 486 20.79 -9.84 12.85
C LEU A 486 19.64 -9.75 13.85
N GLY A 487 19.75 -8.83 14.81
CA GLY A 487 18.68 -8.62 15.79
C GLY A 487 17.35 -8.20 15.14
N ILE A 488 17.37 -7.39 14.08
CA ILE A 488 16.15 -7.03 13.33
C ILE A 488 15.56 -8.24 12.61
N ALA A 489 16.37 -9.05 11.95
CA ALA A 489 15.92 -10.27 11.27
C ALA A 489 15.33 -11.30 12.26
N GLN A 490 15.96 -11.47 13.43
CA GLN A 490 15.47 -12.32 14.52
C GLN A 490 14.16 -11.77 15.11
N TRP A 491 14.06 -10.45 15.27
CA TRP A 491 12.83 -9.78 15.73
C TRP A 491 11.66 -10.02 14.79
N HIS A 492 11.86 -9.85 13.49
CA HIS A 492 10.88 -10.14 12.45
C HIS A 492 10.42 -11.61 12.48
N ALA A 493 11.36 -12.53 12.66
CA ALA A 493 11.07 -13.97 12.75
C ALA A 493 10.35 -14.38 14.07
N GLY A 494 10.14 -13.45 15.02
CA GLY A 494 9.53 -13.72 16.32
C GLY A 494 10.51 -14.19 17.40
N ASP A 495 11.80 -14.33 17.10
CA ASP A 495 12.84 -14.76 18.05
C ASP A 495 13.30 -13.61 18.95
N ARG A 496 12.34 -13.03 19.71
CA ARG A 496 12.52 -11.80 20.50
C ARG A 496 13.71 -11.83 21.44
N ALA A 497 13.90 -12.94 22.16
CA ALA A 497 15.01 -13.11 23.09
C ALA A 497 16.38 -13.16 22.39
N GLN A 498 16.47 -13.73 21.19
CA GLN A 498 17.70 -13.71 20.40
C GLN A 498 17.99 -12.30 19.86
N ALA A 499 16.97 -11.61 19.36
CA ALA A 499 17.09 -10.24 18.90
C ALA A 499 17.69 -9.31 19.98
N VAL A 500 17.15 -9.37 21.20
CA VAL A 500 17.67 -8.59 22.35
C VAL A 500 19.15 -8.93 22.60
N ARG A 501 19.52 -10.22 22.64
CA ARG A 501 20.93 -10.63 22.85
C ARG A 501 21.86 -10.13 21.74
N SER A 502 21.41 -10.16 20.48
CA SER A 502 22.20 -9.63 19.36
C SER A 502 22.41 -8.13 19.51
N TRP A 503 21.37 -7.37 19.84
CA TRP A 503 21.50 -5.94 20.05
C TRP A 503 22.35 -5.58 21.27
N GLU A 504 22.30 -6.35 22.36
CA GLU A 504 23.17 -6.18 23.54
C GLU A 504 24.65 -6.43 23.18
N ARG A 505 24.98 -7.53 22.45
CA ARG A 505 26.34 -7.77 21.98
C ARG A 505 26.83 -6.64 21.06
N GLY A 506 25.96 -6.20 20.13
CA GLY A 506 26.28 -5.08 19.25
C GLY A 506 26.58 -3.80 20.03
N LEU A 507 25.79 -3.52 21.09
CA LEU A 507 25.92 -2.34 21.93
C LEU A 507 27.26 -2.28 22.68
N GLU A 508 27.78 -3.43 23.13
CA GLU A 508 29.11 -3.52 23.77
C GLU A 508 30.26 -3.15 22.82
N LEU A 509 30.06 -3.32 21.52
CA LEU A 509 31.07 -3.12 20.47
C LEU A 509 30.90 -1.78 19.74
N ALA A 510 29.74 -1.15 19.85
CA ALA A 510 29.34 -0.04 18.98
C ALA A 510 29.99 1.30 19.37
N PRO A 511 30.65 1.99 18.42
CA PRO A 511 31.09 3.38 18.61
C PRO A 511 29.90 4.36 18.60
N SER A 512 28.83 4.05 17.87
CA SER A 512 27.54 4.76 17.83
C SER A 512 26.47 3.85 18.41
N ARG A 513 25.90 4.24 19.53
CA ARG A 513 25.04 3.38 20.37
C ARG A 513 23.56 3.53 20.05
N TRP A 514 23.13 4.68 19.56
CA TRP A 514 21.72 5.05 19.43
C TRP A 514 20.88 4.06 18.61
N PRO A 515 21.37 3.45 17.49
CA PRO A 515 20.53 2.53 16.71
C PRO A 515 20.16 1.26 17.50
N LEU A 516 21.12 0.74 18.28
CA LEU A 516 20.94 -0.46 19.10
C LEU A 516 20.13 -0.14 20.37
N LEU A 517 20.37 1.00 21.01
CA LEU A 517 19.57 1.47 22.14
C LEU A 517 18.11 1.65 21.76
N ARG A 518 17.84 2.22 20.56
CA ARG A 518 16.48 2.33 20.02
C ARG A 518 15.83 0.96 19.82
N CYS A 519 16.53 -0.02 19.25
CA CYS A 519 16.02 -1.38 19.08
C CYS A 519 15.68 -2.03 20.43
N LEU A 520 16.54 -1.89 21.42
CA LEU A 520 16.30 -2.36 22.78
C LEU A 520 15.14 -1.64 23.47
N ALA A 521 14.98 -0.33 23.22
CA ALA A 521 13.83 0.43 23.72
C ALA A 521 12.49 -0.07 23.14
N VAL A 522 12.48 -0.42 21.85
CA VAL A 522 11.31 -1.07 21.22
C VAL A 522 10.99 -2.41 21.87
N ALA A 523 12.02 -3.22 22.17
CA ALA A 523 11.83 -4.51 22.84
C ALA A 523 11.22 -4.32 24.23
N ASP A 524 11.73 -3.37 25.03
CA ASP A 524 11.19 -3.06 26.35
C ASP A 524 9.73 -2.61 26.27
N ARG A 525 9.41 -1.75 25.30
CA ARG A 525 8.03 -1.31 25.05
C ARG A 525 7.11 -2.48 24.70
N ALA A 526 7.57 -3.40 23.87
CA ALA A 526 6.79 -4.58 23.48
C ALA A 526 6.54 -5.54 24.66
N GLU A 527 7.43 -5.57 25.67
CA GLU A 527 7.29 -6.32 26.91
C GLU A 527 6.50 -5.58 28.00
N GLY A 528 6.05 -4.33 27.73
CA GLY A 528 5.33 -3.51 28.72
C GLY A 528 6.24 -2.81 29.74
N ASN A 529 7.56 -2.81 29.56
CA ASN A 529 8.53 -2.17 30.45
C ASN A 529 8.68 -0.67 30.14
N ALA A 530 7.62 0.11 30.35
CA ALA A 530 7.53 1.52 29.94
C ALA A 530 8.68 2.39 30.45
N GLU A 531 9.07 2.25 31.73
CA GLU A 531 10.17 3.01 32.35
C GLU A 531 11.51 2.73 31.66
N ARG A 532 11.85 1.46 31.48
CA ARG A 532 13.12 1.07 30.83
C ARG A 532 13.13 1.47 29.35
N ALA A 533 12.00 1.37 28.67
CA ALA A 533 11.86 1.86 27.30
C ALA A 533 12.13 3.38 27.22
N ALA A 534 11.52 4.15 28.11
CA ALA A 534 11.71 5.60 28.18
C ALA A 534 13.18 5.97 28.44
N ASP A 535 13.87 5.29 29.39
CA ASP A 535 15.28 5.50 29.65
C ASP A 535 16.16 5.24 28.41
N ARG A 536 15.94 4.11 27.74
CA ARG A 536 16.72 3.75 26.54
C ARG A 536 16.45 4.68 25.36
N TYR A 537 15.21 5.12 25.16
CA TYR A 537 14.90 6.11 24.13
C TYR A 537 15.55 7.47 24.43
N ALA A 538 15.55 7.92 25.67
CA ALA A 538 16.22 9.15 26.07
C ALA A 538 17.74 9.05 25.85
N GLU A 539 18.36 7.93 26.28
CA GLU A 539 19.78 7.66 26.05
C GLU A 539 20.12 7.61 24.56
N ALA A 540 19.29 6.93 23.74
CA ALA A 540 19.46 6.88 22.29
C ALA A 540 19.41 8.27 21.66
N PHE A 541 18.45 9.10 22.07
CA PHE A 541 18.32 10.46 21.57
C PHE A 541 19.51 11.34 21.98
N ASP A 542 20.01 11.19 23.20
CA ASP A 542 21.20 11.88 23.69
C ASP A 542 22.45 11.48 22.90
N ASP A 543 22.68 10.18 22.69
CA ASP A 543 23.78 9.67 21.91
C ASP A 543 23.74 10.17 20.45
N LEU A 544 22.56 10.07 19.81
CA LEU A 544 22.34 10.61 18.48
C LEU A 544 22.65 12.11 18.40
N CYS A 545 22.31 12.89 19.42
CA CYS A 545 22.56 14.33 19.45
C CYS A 545 24.03 14.70 19.70
N GLN A 546 24.85 13.82 20.24
CA GLN A 546 26.29 14.04 20.47
C GLN A 546 27.15 13.71 19.25
N GLU A 547 26.64 12.91 18.32
CA GLU A 547 27.38 12.58 17.14
C GLU A 547 27.69 13.80 16.27
N ARG A 548 28.91 13.90 15.73
CA ARG A 548 29.26 14.93 14.73
C ARG A 548 28.60 14.59 13.41
N ARG A 549 27.85 15.51 12.86
CA ARG A 549 27.01 15.33 11.68
C ARG A 549 27.40 16.25 10.55
N ASP A 550 27.30 15.73 9.33
CA ASP A 550 26.97 16.57 8.20
C ASP A 550 25.45 16.85 8.31
N ASP A 551 25.00 18.09 8.11
CA ASP A 551 23.58 18.50 8.19
C ASP A 551 22.74 17.93 7.02
N GLY A 552 22.80 16.60 6.81
CA GLY A 552 22.08 15.93 5.75
C GLY A 552 20.64 15.56 6.14
N LEU A 553 19.74 15.50 5.13
CA LEU A 553 18.32 15.16 5.29
C LEU A 553 18.09 13.86 6.09
N VAL A 554 18.94 12.84 5.89
CA VAL A 554 18.85 11.55 6.58
C VAL A 554 19.04 11.70 8.10
N TRP A 555 19.98 12.52 8.53
CA TRP A 555 20.21 12.82 9.95
C TRP A 555 19.07 13.62 10.57
N THR A 556 18.53 14.58 9.82
CA THR A 556 17.35 15.35 10.25
C THR A 556 16.16 14.43 10.46
N ALA A 557 15.90 13.52 9.51
CA ALA A 557 14.84 12.53 9.60
C ALA A 557 15.05 11.55 10.78
N ALA A 558 16.27 11.05 10.98
CA ALA A 558 16.60 10.16 12.10
C ALA A 558 16.37 10.86 13.45
N THR A 559 16.80 12.13 13.58
CA THR A 559 16.62 12.93 14.81
C THR A 559 15.13 13.17 15.07
N ALA A 560 14.38 13.59 14.05
CA ALA A 560 12.95 13.85 14.16
C ALA A 560 12.17 12.59 14.57
N THR A 561 12.45 11.45 13.91
CA THR A 561 11.76 10.19 14.21
C THR A 561 12.10 9.67 15.60
N LEU A 562 13.38 9.67 15.97
CA LEU A 562 13.79 9.20 17.30
C LEU A 562 13.26 10.12 18.42
N ALA A 563 13.23 11.44 18.20
CA ALA A 563 12.61 12.38 19.13
C ALA A 563 11.12 12.08 19.35
N ARG A 564 10.38 11.82 18.27
CA ARG A 564 8.95 11.45 18.33
C ARG A 564 8.75 10.18 19.14
N GLU A 565 9.54 9.13 18.90
CA GLU A 565 9.47 7.87 19.64
C GLU A 565 9.85 8.10 21.13
N ALA A 566 10.90 8.87 21.40
CA ALA A 566 11.36 9.17 22.76
C ALA A 566 10.31 9.98 23.56
N ILE A 567 9.76 11.05 22.98
CA ILE A 567 8.72 11.85 23.63
C ILE A 567 7.50 10.98 23.93
N THR A 568 7.06 10.17 22.96
CA THR A 568 5.92 9.27 23.14
C THR A 568 6.16 8.26 24.27
N ALA A 569 7.35 7.66 24.35
CA ALA A 569 7.70 6.72 25.41
C ALA A 569 7.80 7.39 26.78
N LEU A 570 8.38 8.60 26.84
CA LEU A 570 8.49 9.39 28.08
C LEU A 570 7.13 9.84 28.61
N LEU A 571 6.21 10.23 27.72
CA LEU A 571 4.83 10.54 28.10
C LEU A 571 4.08 9.30 28.61
N ALA A 572 4.28 8.15 27.97
CA ALA A 572 3.69 6.88 28.43
C ALA A 572 4.22 6.41 29.79
N ALA A 573 5.43 6.84 30.17
CA ALA A 573 6.04 6.62 31.47
C ALA A 573 5.78 7.79 32.45
N GLU A 574 4.86 8.70 32.14
CA GLU A 574 4.51 9.90 32.95
C GLU A 574 5.71 10.84 33.24
N ARG A 575 6.76 10.79 32.41
CA ARG A 575 7.99 11.59 32.55
C ARG A 575 7.93 12.87 31.70
N THR A 576 6.96 13.71 31.99
CA THR A 576 6.62 14.90 31.19
C THR A 576 7.77 15.91 31.08
N GLU A 577 8.53 16.16 32.17
CA GLU A 577 9.68 17.07 32.14
C GLU A 577 10.79 16.58 31.18
N ALA A 578 11.08 15.28 31.21
CA ALA A 578 12.06 14.69 30.31
C ALA A 578 11.58 14.75 28.84
N ALA A 579 10.28 14.52 28.59
CA ALA A 579 9.68 14.68 27.27
C ALA A 579 9.81 16.13 26.75
N ARG A 580 9.57 17.11 27.62
CA ARG A 580 9.76 18.56 27.33
C ARG A 580 11.23 18.88 27.03
N ALA A 581 12.17 18.26 27.71
CA ALA A 581 13.59 18.43 27.45
C ALA A 581 14.01 17.92 26.06
N VAL A 582 13.49 16.76 25.62
CA VAL A 582 13.69 16.26 24.25
C VAL A 582 13.07 17.22 23.22
N TRP A 583 11.82 17.65 23.45
CA TRP A 583 11.10 18.60 22.60
C TRP A 583 11.90 19.90 22.39
N SER A 584 12.44 20.48 23.44
CA SER A 584 13.13 21.78 23.39
C SER A 584 14.43 21.75 22.56
N ARG A 585 14.97 20.57 22.29
CA ARG A 585 16.18 20.38 21.46
C ARG A 585 15.88 20.29 19.96
N LEU A 586 14.61 20.21 19.57
CA LEU A 586 14.21 20.18 18.17
C LEU A 586 14.29 21.59 17.53
N GLY A 587 14.70 21.64 16.28
CA GLY A 587 14.71 22.88 15.51
C GLY A 587 13.30 23.41 15.21
N GLU A 588 13.18 24.70 14.92
CA GLU A 588 11.89 25.35 14.64
C GLU A 588 11.16 24.71 13.46
N THR A 589 11.87 24.37 12.40
CA THR A 589 11.30 23.73 11.20
C THR A 589 10.65 22.39 11.55
N THR A 590 11.33 21.53 12.32
CA THR A 590 10.79 20.24 12.78
C THR A 590 9.57 20.44 13.69
N ARG A 591 9.64 21.39 14.64
CA ARG A 591 8.52 21.69 15.55
C ARG A 591 7.30 22.25 14.83
N ALA A 592 7.48 22.90 13.68
CA ALA A 592 6.40 23.43 12.87
C ALA A 592 5.66 22.35 12.06
N GLU A 593 6.24 21.17 11.85
CA GLU A 593 5.57 20.06 11.16
C GLU A 593 4.32 19.61 11.93
N GLY A 594 3.24 19.31 11.21
CA GLY A 594 1.95 18.97 11.84
C GLY A 594 2.01 17.80 12.82
N ARG A 595 2.83 16.78 12.54
CA ARG A 595 3.05 15.64 13.47
C ARG A 595 3.67 16.09 14.80
N PHE A 596 4.54 17.09 14.76
CA PHE A 596 5.15 17.66 15.98
C PHE A 596 4.21 18.66 16.66
N ARG A 597 3.34 19.36 15.92
CA ARG A 597 2.27 20.17 16.50
C ARG A 597 1.28 19.31 17.29
N LEU A 598 0.93 18.12 16.77
CA LEU A 598 0.13 17.14 17.51
C LEU A 598 0.87 16.67 18.78
N LEU A 599 2.16 16.37 18.67
CA LEU A 599 2.98 15.93 19.81
C LEU A 599 3.12 17.04 20.87
N GLU A 600 3.21 18.32 20.45
CA GLU A 600 3.18 19.47 21.35
C GLU A 600 1.86 19.54 22.13
N ALA A 601 0.73 19.36 21.43
CA ALA A 601 -0.57 19.33 22.09
C ALA A 601 -0.68 18.18 23.11
N GLN A 602 -0.15 16.99 22.79
CA GLN A 602 -0.09 15.86 23.72
C GLN A 602 0.78 16.16 24.94
N LEU A 603 1.91 16.85 24.74
CA LEU A 603 2.80 17.25 25.82
C LEU A 603 2.14 18.30 26.74
N LEU A 604 1.50 19.33 26.16
CA LEU A 604 0.72 20.32 26.89
C LEU A 604 -0.44 19.69 27.70
N TYR A 605 -1.10 18.70 27.08
CA TYR A 605 -2.15 17.94 27.79
C TYR A 605 -1.60 17.20 29.02
N ALA A 606 -0.45 16.54 28.87
CA ALA A 606 0.23 15.89 30.02
C ALA A 606 0.68 16.88 31.10
N GLU A 607 1.04 18.10 30.71
CA GLU A 607 1.36 19.23 31.62
C GLU A 607 0.10 19.88 32.24
N ARG A 608 -1.09 19.42 31.83
CA ARG A 608 -2.39 19.97 32.26
C ARG A 608 -2.62 21.42 31.80
N ASP A 609 -1.97 21.85 30.74
CA ASP A 609 -2.20 23.15 30.09
C ASP A 609 -3.26 23.00 28.96
N MET A 610 -4.53 22.93 29.36
CA MET A 610 -5.65 22.80 28.41
C MET A 610 -5.82 24.03 27.52
N ALA A 611 -5.43 25.21 28.03
CA ALA A 611 -5.45 26.45 27.23
C ALA A 611 -4.40 26.41 26.15
N GLY A 612 -3.21 25.90 26.44
CA GLY A 612 -2.16 25.65 25.45
C GLY A 612 -2.57 24.64 24.40
N VAL A 613 -3.20 23.53 24.79
CA VAL A 613 -3.75 22.55 23.83
C VAL A 613 -4.73 23.23 22.86
N ARG A 614 -5.71 23.97 23.40
CA ARG A 614 -6.67 24.72 22.57
C ARG A 614 -5.98 25.66 21.60
N ALA A 615 -4.99 26.44 22.06
CA ALA A 615 -4.26 27.38 21.23
C ALA A 615 -3.50 26.69 20.08
N VAL A 616 -2.92 25.51 20.32
CA VAL A 616 -2.29 24.69 19.25
C VAL A 616 -3.30 24.30 18.19
N PHE A 617 -4.46 23.79 18.56
CA PHE A 617 -5.51 23.40 17.62
C PHE A 617 -6.10 24.61 16.88
N GLU A 618 -6.35 25.73 17.56
CA GLU A 618 -6.88 26.96 16.98
C GLU A 618 -5.91 27.61 15.99
N SER A 619 -4.59 27.46 16.18
CA SER A 619 -3.59 27.94 15.22
C SER A 619 -3.69 27.28 13.84
N GLY A 620 -4.32 26.11 13.78
CA GLY A 620 -4.50 25.30 12.57
C GLY A 620 -3.21 24.58 12.17
N PHE A 621 -3.30 23.25 12.03
CA PHE A 621 -2.21 22.43 11.52
C PHE A 621 -2.77 21.17 10.83
N GLU A 622 -1.97 20.56 9.98
CA GLU A 622 -2.31 19.32 9.28
C GLU A 622 -1.24 18.26 9.56
N VAL A 623 -1.66 17.07 9.96
CA VAL A 623 -0.76 15.92 10.17
C VAL A 623 -0.70 15.13 8.88
N ALA A 624 0.30 15.38 8.03
CA ALA A 624 0.39 14.81 6.69
C ALA A 624 0.42 13.28 6.69
N ASP A 625 1.09 12.69 7.69
CA ASP A 625 1.22 11.24 7.89
C ASP A 625 0.14 10.65 8.83
N LEU A 626 -1.01 11.32 8.96
CA LEU A 626 -2.14 10.77 9.71
C LEU A 626 -2.58 9.44 9.09
N ARG A 627 -2.59 8.38 9.90
CA ARG A 627 -2.99 7.05 9.45
C ARG A 627 -4.49 6.99 9.22
N GLU A 628 -4.92 6.27 8.18
CA GLU A 628 -6.33 5.99 7.92
C GLU A 628 -7.04 5.51 9.20
N GLY A 629 -8.22 6.07 9.48
CA GLY A 629 -8.99 5.76 10.67
C GLY A 629 -8.41 6.26 12.00
N ALA A 630 -7.39 7.13 11.98
CA ALA A 630 -6.86 7.72 13.21
C ALA A 630 -7.86 8.69 13.83
N GLU A 631 -8.11 8.52 15.12
CA GLU A 631 -9.02 9.36 15.92
C GLU A 631 -8.28 10.28 16.89
N THR A 632 -6.94 10.18 16.95
CA THR A 632 -6.09 10.86 17.95
C THR A 632 -6.30 12.39 18.03
N LEU A 633 -6.55 13.04 16.89
CA LEU A 633 -6.83 14.49 16.85
C LEU A 633 -8.15 14.82 17.56
N GLY A 634 -9.21 14.10 17.23
CA GLY A 634 -10.53 14.29 17.82
C GLY A 634 -10.56 13.91 19.30
N GLU A 635 -9.95 12.77 19.65
CA GLU A 635 -9.84 12.31 21.05
C GLU A 635 -9.11 13.33 21.93
N LEU A 636 -7.96 13.86 21.47
CA LEU A 636 -7.20 14.84 22.23
C LEU A 636 -7.97 16.16 22.39
N TRP A 637 -8.63 16.64 21.32
CA TRP A 637 -9.47 17.83 21.38
C TRP A 637 -10.61 17.66 22.42
N SER A 638 -11.38 16.57 22.29
CA SER A 638 -12.50 16.31 23.21
C SER A 638 -12.04 16.14 24.66
N ALA A 639 -10.92 15.45 24.89
CA ALA A 639 -10.36 15.28 26.24
C ALA A 639 -9.89 16.60 26.86
N ALA A 640 -9.36 17.52 26.05
CA ALA A 640 -8.84 18.80 26.53
C ALA A 640 -9.92 19.87 26.72
N THR A 641 -10.97 19.86 25.89
CA THR A 641 -11.93 20.96 25.82
C THR A 641 -13.33 20.58 26.28
N GLY A 642 -13.71 19.31 26.17
CA GLY A 642 -15.09 18.83 26.37
C GLY A 642 -16.05 19.28 25.26
N GLU A 643 -15.55 19.82 24.16
CA GLU A 643 -16.34 20.35 23.05
C GLU A 643 -16.39 19.35 21.87
N GLU A 644 -17.35 19.58 20.96
CA GLU A 644 -17.46 18.86 19.70
C GLU A 644 -16.18 19.05 18.86
N VAL A 645 -15.75 17.96 18.18
CA VAL A 645 -14.56 17.97 17.35
C VAL A 645 -14.76 18.87 16.14
N PRO A 646 -13.90 19.89 15.92
CA PRO A 646 -13.99 20.71 14.70
C PRO A 646 -13.87 19.84 13.45
N THR A 647 -14.68 20.10 12.44
CA THR A 647 -14.77 19.30 11.18
C THR A 647 -13.40 19.07 10.55
N ARG A 648 -12.48 20.04 10.59
CA ARG A 648 -11.12 19.90 10.04
C ARG A 648 -10.25 18.84 10.73
N TYR A 649 -10.61 18.41 11.94
CA TYR A 649 -9.93 17.39 12.75
C TYR A 649 -10.76 16.12 12.93
N ASP A 650 -11.96 16.05 12.34
CA ASP A 650 -12.82 14.87 12.38
C ASP A 650 -12.50 13.92 11.22
N PHE A 651 -11.71 12.90 11.53
CA PHE A 651 -11.31 11.83 10.61
C PHE A 651 -11.94 10.48 10.96
N ARG A 652 -12.98 10.45 11.80
CA ARG A 652 -13.63 9.21 12.25
C ARG A 652 -14.32 8.49 11.09
N MET A 653 -14.01 7.21 10.91
CA MET A 653 -14.57 6.35 9.86
C MET A 653 -15.62 5.35 10.41
N ARG A 654 -16.05 5.50 11.64
CA ARG A 654 -17.06 4.64 12.28
C ARG A 654 -18.19 5.48 12.87
N PRO A 655 -19.40 4.89 13.04
CA PRO A 655 -20.47 5.51 13.79
C PRO A 655 -20.01 5.91 15.21
N GLU A 656 -20.57 6.97 15.76
CA GLU A 656 -20.44 7.22 17.20
C GLU A 656 -21.05 6.03 17.94
N GLU A 657 -20.33 5.49 18.90
CA GLU A 657 -20.88 4.47 19.78
C GLU A 657 -21.98 5.14 20.60
N GLY A 658 -23.25 4.72 20.35
CA GLY A 658 -24.42 5.18 21.07
C GLY A 658 -24.50 4.60 22.49
#